data_97020678b11b2687240db461c766a417
#
_entry.id   97020678b11b2687240db461c766a417
#
_cell.length_a   1.000
_cell.length_b   1.000
_cell.length_c   1.000
_cell.angle_alpha   90.00
_cell.angle_beta   90.00
_cell.angle_gamma   90.00
#
_symmetry.space_group_name_H-M   'P 1'
#
loop_
_entity.id
_entity.type
_entity.pdbx_description
1 polymer ?
#
loop_
_entity_poly.entity_id
_entity_poly.type
_entity_poly.pdbx_seq_one_letter_code
_entity_poly.pdbx_strand_id
1 'polypeptide(L)'
;MITIKAILRLFIIIFILHLQGCTGNRKPAHISSKVIPFFQHWNLILGDGSNVGKAIDYENKDFFYALSDGEDEWVVFKTPNAGNTHGTSNNTRTELAQLKKWSPLADAKLGATLKVMNVASTGDARVAASYSVVVGQIHSANGHENEPLKIFYKKFPGHTKGSVFWNYEINTAGEYNSKRWDYSYPIWGYDFSVVGTDEDTFPQEPEAGIALGEEFSYQVEVKEGMMYLTFTSEGHPTKTFTKNLIDSEFKTEADIPKQVQGLFFPIGQDGVERENAYAEEGLFFKLGSYNQTNGKSPQVNRVWCSGAETHRGDLQKQYADGNYAEVWFKSAHIEISDQAISNEGYFSANDDLSTKTVYPSEVIPFMDKFKILMGDGSAEDNLVDFEHKDFFYTVIDGTRRWVAYKTPNSGVTSPNSSNTRTELHEKREWVPEEGGKLTGTCKVMHVSTSGDARVASSFSTVVGQIHSGEGHENEPFKLFYKKFPGHTKGSVFWNYEINTAGEDNAGRWDFSTAIWGHDMAVVGIAKDDYPTEPEDGIKLGEEFSYEVNVYKGIMYLTFKSPSHETKTFTKNLISSEYVNKSDLPEQVKKLFGPLGQDGTERAIAYKGELNYFKQGAYNQTNGKNPDENMVWHTGAETYGGDIAKQYENGSFTEIWFREATVGPGTPPK
;
A
#
# COMPACT_ATOMS: atom_id res chain seq x y z
N MET A 1 63.02 -41.36 -28.37
CA MET A 1 61.63 -41.79 -28.74
C MET A 1 60.73 -41.68 -27.52
N ILE A 2 60.08 -40.58 -27.38
CA ILE A 2 59.06 -40.34 -26.32
C ILE A 2 57.80 -41.00 -26.82
N THR A 3 57.38 -42.04 -26.12
CA THR A 3 56.29 -42.92 -26.56
C THR A 3 54.93 -42.21 -26.44
N ILE A 4 54.09 -42.39 -27.44
CA ILE A 4 52.70 -41.89 -27.58
C ILE A 4 51.84 -42.07 -26.27
N LYS A 5 52.19 -43.02 -25.41
CA LYS A 5 51.57 -43.22 -24.10
C LYS A 5 51.79 -42.09 -23.07
N ALA A 6 52.87 -41.31 -23.18
CA ALA A 6 53.12 -40.18 -22.27
C ALA A 6 52.33 -38.94 -22.68
N ILE A 7 52.08 -38.74 -23.97
CA ILE A 7 51.28 -37.64 -24.49
C ILE A 7 49.79 -37.88 -24.18
N LEU A 8 49.32 -39.13 -24.28
CA LEU A 8 47.92 -39.43 -23.95
C LEU A 8 47.60 -39.30 -22.45
N ARG A 9 48.55 -39.56 -21.56
CA ARG A 9 48.40 -39.36 -20.12
C ARG A 9 48.43 -37.88 -19.75
N LEU A 10 49.20 -37.03 -20.48
CA LEU A 10 49.23 -35.60 -20.25
C LEU A 10 47.93 -34.91 -20.69
N PHE A 11 47.31 -35.39 -21.80
CA PHE A 11 46.02 -34.88 -22.24
C PHE A 11 44.86 -35.29 -21.31
N ILE A 12 44.93 -36.50 -20.74
CA ILE A 12 43.90 -36.97 -19.77
C ILE A 12 44.01 -36.19 -18.44
N ILE A 13 45.23 -35.84 -17.99
CA ILE A 13 45.43 -35.05 -16.77
C ILE A 13 45.02 -33.59 -16.99
N ILE A 14 45.24 -33.01 -18.16
CA ILE A 14 44.77 -31.64 -18.49
C ILE A 14 43.27 -31.62 -18.65
N PHE A 15 42.62 -32.68 -19.15
CA PHE A 15 41.16 -32.77 -19.26
C PHE A 15 40.47 -33.03 -17.90
N ILE A 16 41.14 -33.71 -16.97
CA ILE A 16 40.62 -33.95 -15.59
C ILE A 16 40.82 -32.68 -14.72
N LEU A 17 41.89 -31.89 -14.96
CA LEU A 17 42.11 -30.61 -14.27
C LEU A 17 41.18 -29.50 -14.78
N HIS A 18 40.57 -29.62 -15.96
CA HIS A 18 39.53 -28.69 -16.45
C HIS A 18 38.09 -29.08 -15.99
N LEU A 19 37.92 -30.25 -15.38
CA LEU A 19 36.62 -30.70 -14.82
C LEU A 19 36.51 -30.54 -13.31
N GLN A 20 37.58 -30.06 -12.63
CA GLN A 20 37.54 -29.77 -11.18
C GLN A 20 37.55 -28.27 -10.85
N GLY A 21 37.34 -27.39 -11.85
CA GLY A 21 37.35 -25.95 -11.70
C GLY A 21 35.99 -25.25 -11.75
N CYS A 22 34.88 -25.97 -11.51
CA CYS A 22 33.54 -25.36 -11.45
C CYS A 22 32.69 -25.88 -10.29
N THR A 23 33.27 -25.92 -9.07
CA THR A 23 32.45 -25.71 -7.87
C THR A 23 32.58 -24.25 -7.48
N GLY A 24 32.19 -23.38 -8.39
CA GLY A 24 31.86 -22.02 -8.03
C GLY A 24 30.70 -22.09 -7.04
N ASN A 25 30.90 -21.52 -5.87
CA ASN A 25 29.83 -21.14 -4.98
C ASN A 25 28.73 -20.51 -5.85
N ARG A 26 27.64 -21.22 -6.12
CA ARG A 26 26.42 -20.59 -6.62
C ARG A 26 26.04 -19.59 -5.55
N LYS A 27 26.31 -18.29 -5.79
CA LYS A 27 25.63 -17.24 -5.05
C LYS A 27 24.14 -17.62 -5.06
N PRO A 28 23.41 -17.43 -3.95
CA PRO A 28 21.99 -17.69 -3.91
C PRO A 28 21.35 -16.99 -5.12
N ALA A 29 20.44 -17.66 -5.79
CA ALA A 29 19.74 -17.09 -6.94
C ALA A 29 19.14 -15.74 -6.52
N HIS A 30 19.50 -14.67 -7.24
CA HIS A 30 18.96 -13.34 -6.98
C HIS A 30 17.47 -13.40 -7.30
N ILE A 31 16.64 -12.88 -6.41
CA ILE A 31 15.18 -12.81 -6.56
C ILE A 31 14.82 -11.35 -6.71
N SER A 32 14.04 -11.00 -7.72
CA SER A 32 13.64 -9.63 -8.07
C SER A 32 13.04 -8.87 -6.87
N SER A 33 12.26 -9.52 -6.02
CA SER A 33 11.68 -8.92 -4.81
C SER A 33 12.69 -8.60 -3.69
N LYS A 34 13.93 -9.10 -3.80
CA LYS A 34 15.03 -8.74 -2.89
C LYS A 34 15.85 -7.56 -3.40
N VAL A 35 15.92 -7.38 -4.71
CA VAL A 35 16.59 -6.23 -5.34
C VAL A 35 15.72 -4.98 -5.21
N ILE A 36 14.43 -5.11 -5.52
CA ILE A 36 13.43 -4.04 -5.34
C ILE A 36 12.39 -4.52 -4.32
N PRO A 37 12.50 -4.11 -3.04
CA PRO A 37 11.50 -4.44 -2.04
C PRO A 37 10.22 -3.67 -2.36
N PHE A 38 9.03 -4.13 -2.18
CA PHE A 38 7.70 -3.49 -2.39
C PHE A 38 6.83 -4.17 -3.44
N PHE A 39 7.21 -5.33 -3.97
CA PHE A 39 6.39 -6.03 -4.96
C PHE A 39 5.01 -6.46 -4.44
N GLN A 40 4.84 -6.59 -3.11
CA GLN A 40 3.53 -6.82 -2.49
C GLN A 40 2.50 -5.71 -2.76
N HIS A 41 2.96 -4.50 -3.15
CA HIS A 41 2.10 -3.35 -3.47
C HIS A 41 1.85 -3.18 -4.96
N TRP A 42 2.33 -4.13 -5.76
CA TRP A 42 2.31 -4.04 -7.21
C TRP A 42 1.73 -5.30 -7.84
N ASN A 43 1.01 -5.09 -8.94
CA ASN A 43 0.56 -6.12 -9.85
C ASN A 43 1.50 -6.18 -11.06
N LEU A 44 1.99 -7.36 -11.42
CA LEU A 44 2.89 -7.57 -12.56
C LEU A 44 2.13 -8.10 -13.76
N ILE A 45 2.26 -7.43 -14.90
CA ILE A 45 1.82 -7.89 -16.22
C ILE A 45 3.05 -8.21 -17.07
N LEU A 46 3.05 -9.33 -17.76
CA LEU A 46 4.16 -9.80 -18.58
C LEU A 46 3.93 -9.51 -20.08
N GLY A 47 5.00 -9.58 -20.88
CA GLY A 47 4.99 -9.34 -22.31
C GLY A 47 4.15 -10.29 -23.15
N ASP A 48 3.73 -11.44 -22.59
CA ASP A 48 2.77 -12.37 -23.19
C ASP A 48 1.31 -12.09 -22.78
N GLY A 49 1.07 -11.01 -22.02
CA GLY A 49 -0.25 -10.59 -21.54
C GLY A 49 -0.69 -11.29 -20.25
N SER A 50 0.10 -12.19 -19.69
CA SER A 50 -0.24 -12.85 -18.43
C SER A 50 -0.17 -11.87 -17.26
N ASN A 51 -1.17 -11.94 -16.39
CA ASN A 51 -1.24 -11.19 -15.14
C ASN A 51 -0.82 -12.10 -13.99
N VAL A 52 0.33 -11.79 -13.41
CA VAL A 52 0.93 -12.59 -12.32
C VAL A 52 0.32 -12.23 -10.96
N GLY A 53 -0.33 -11.07 -10.86
CA GLY A 53 -0.69 -10.52 -9.56
C GLY A 53 0.54 -9.96 -8.84
N LYS A 54 0.66 -10.23 -7.55
CA LYS A 54 1.82 -9.77 -6.75
C LYS A 54 3.09 -10.55 -7.16
N ALA A 55 4.14 -9.83 -7.51
CA ALA A 55 5.40 -10.40 -8.01
C ALA A 55 6.38 -10.83 -6.89
N ILE A 56 5.89 -11.14 -5.69
CA ILE A 56 6.73 -11.60 -4.57
C ILE A 56 7.29 -12.99 -4.91
N ASP A 57 8.62 -13.11 -4.84
CA ASP A 57 9.36 -14.34 -5.15
C ASP A 57 9.06 -14.93 -6.55
N TYR A 58 8.54 -14.10 -7.47
CA TYR A 58 8.25 -14.50 -8.84
C TYR A 58 9.41 -14.15 -9.76
N GLU A 59 9.75 -15.09 -10.63
CA GLU A 59 10.76 -14.93 -11.69
C GLU A 59 10.23 -15.57 -12.99
N ASN A 60 10.50 -14.89 -14.10
CA ASN A 60 10.23 -15.42 -15.44
C ASN A 60 11.41 -15.12 -16.36
N LYS A 61 12.13 -16.13 -16.80
CA LYS A 61 13.38 -16.03 -17.59
C LYS A 61 13.24 -15.27 -18.92
N ASP A 62 12.05 -15.18 -19.46
CA ASP A 62 11.80 -14.52 -20.75
C ASP A 62 11.35 -13.06 -20.61
N PHE A 63 10.78 -12.68 -19.43
CA PHE A 63 10.17 -11.37 -19.26
C PHE A 63 10.63 -10.62 -18.02
N PHE A 64 10.81 -11.30 -16.88
CA PHE A 64 11.00 -10.66 -15.57
C PHE A 64 11.87 -11.49 -14.65
N TYR A 65 13.09 -11.03 -14.38
CA TYR A 65 14.05 -11.78 -13.57
C TYR A 65 15.13 -10.88 -12.97
N ALA A 66 15.78 -11.36 -11.90
CA ALA A 66 16.96 -10.68 -11.33
C ALA A 66 18.24 -11.21 -11.92
N LEU A 67 19.22 -10.32 -12.09
CA LEU A 67 20.60 -10.66 -12.45
C LEU A 67 21.62 -9.74 -11.77
N SER A 68 22.90 -10.16 -11.75
CA SER A 68 24.02 -9.32 -11.37
C SER A 68 24.93 -9.13 -12.57
N ASP A 69 25.35 -7.90 -12.84
CA ASP A 69 26.37 -7.58 -13.86
C ASP A 69 27.82 -7.65 -13.31
N GLY A 70 27.96 -8.03 -12.04
CA GLY A 70 29.23 -8.17 -11.33
C GLY A 70 29.54 -7.02 -10.38
N GLU A 71 28.94 -5.87 -10.58
CA GLU A 71 29.03 -4.68 -9.71
C GLU A 71 27.74 -4.48 -8.93
N ASP A 72 26.59 -4.56 -9.62
CA ASP A 72 25.27 -4.30 -9.08
C ASP A 72 24.30 -5.46 -9.33
N GLU A 73 23.20 -5.42 -8.59
CA GLU A 73 22.03 -6.30 -8.78
C GLU A 73 20.91 -5.54 -9.49
N TRP A 74 20.30 -6.18 -10.47
CA TRP A 74 19.30 -5.58 -11.34
C TRP A 74 18.04 -6.44 -11.44
N VAL A 75 16.89 -5.80 -11.57
CA VAL A 75 15.64 -6.45 -12.01
C VAL A 75 15.43 -6.12 -13.48
N VAL A 76 15.35 -7.16 -14.30
CA VAL A 76 15.13 -7.07 -15.74
C VAL A 76 13.66 -7.11 -16.07
N PHE A 77 13.23 -6.14 -16.87
CA PHE A 77 11.92 -6.13 -17.54
C PHE A 77 12.14 -6.20 -19.04
N LYS A 78 11.68 -7.26 -19.67
CA LYS A 78 11.87 -7.52 -21.11
C LYS A 78 10.54 -7.72 -21.81
N THR A 79 10.34 -7.06 -22.97
CA THR A 79 9.04 -6.97 -23.61
C THR A 79 9.16 -7.05 -25.14
N PRO A 80 8.58 -8.07 -25.82
CA PRO A 80 8.60 -8.19 -27.28
C PRO A 80 7.78 -7.10 -27.97
N ASN A 81 7.98 -6.91 -29.28
CA ASN A 81 7.15 -6.00 -30.10
C ASN A 81 5.70 -6.51 -30.28
N ALA A 82 5.49 -7.81 -30.19
CA ALA A 82 4.18 -8.44 -30.25
C ALA A 82 4.04 -9.55 -29.23
N GLY A 83 2.89 -9.60 -28.63
CA GLY A 83 2.42 -10.59 -27.64
C GLY A 83 0.94 -10.32 -27.41
N ASN A 84 0.38 -10.88 -26.34
CA ASN A 84 -0.95 -10.51 -25.91
C ASN A 84 -0.91 -9.14 -25.22
N THR A 85 -1.80 -8.27 -25.59
CA THR A 85 -1.93 -6.95 -24.97
C THR A 85 -3.04 -6.96 -23.93
N HIS A 86 -2.94 -6.09 -22.94
CA HIS A 86 -3.93 -5.99 -21.88
C HIS A 86 -4.97 -4.89 -22.22
N GLY A 87 -6.26 -5.22 -22.09
CA GLY A 87 -7.37 -4.28 -22.35
C GLY A 87 -7.37 -3.74 -23.78
N THR A 88 -7.54 -2.44 -23.93
CA THR A 88 -7.58 -1.73 -25.21
C THR A 88 -6.18 -1.37 -25.75
N SER A 89 -5.11 -1.69 -25.03
CA SER A 89 -3.73 -1.34 -25.41
C SER A 89 -3.29 -2.02 -26.72
N ASN A 90 -2.57 -1.25 -27.53
CA ASN A 90 -1.93 -1.75 -28.75
C ASN A 90 -0.52 -2.31 -28.49
N ASN A 91 0.03 -2.09 -27.33
CA ASN A 91 1.43 -2.29 -26.99
C ASN A 91 1.58 -3.34 -25.90
N THR A 92 2.60 -4.16 -26.04
CA THR A 92 2.99 -5.16 -25.04
C THR A 92 3.75 -4.50 -23.88
N ARG A 93 3.67 -5.13 -22.71
CA ARG A 93 4.35 -4.61 -21.52
C ARG A 93 4.80 -5.71 -20.58
N THR A 94 5.95 -5.54 -19.99
CA THR A 94 6.35 -6.21 -18.76
C THR A 94 6.48 -5.09 -17.74
N GLU A 95 5.46 -4.93 -16.90
CA GLU A 95 5.27 -3.71 -16.14
C GLU A 95 4.59 -3.98 -14.80
N LEU A 96 5.10 -3.33 -13.75
CA LEU A 96 4.47 -3.26 -12.45
C LEU A 96 3.45 -2.11 -12.45
N ALA A 97 2.25 -2.38 -11.99
CA ALA A 97 1.19 -1.40 -11.73
C ALA A 97 0.88 -1.37 -10.23
N GLN A 98 0.93 -0.20 -9.63
CA GLN A 98 0.64 -0.01 -8.21
C GLN A 98 -0.82 -0.38 -7.90
N LEU A 99 -1.04 -1.16 -6.84
CA LEU A 99 -2.38 -1.58 -6.42
C LEU A 99 -3.17 -0.44 -5.76
N LYS A 100 -2.50 0.37 -4.93
CA LYS A 100 -3.13 1.50 -4.22
C LYS A 100 -3.28 2.70 -5.15
N LYS A 101 -4.51 3.25 -5.21
CA LYS A 101 -4.80 4.51 -5.91
C LYS A 101 -4.64 5.68 -4.93
N TRP A 102 -4.29 6.85 -5.44
CA TRP A 102 -4.11 8.07 -4.66
C TRP A 102 -4.64 9.29 -5.43
N SER A 103 -5.07 10.31 -4.72
CA SER A 103 -5.53 11.58 -5.29
C SER A 103 -4.33 12.45 -5.68
N PRO A 104 -4.40 13.27 -6.74
CA PRO A 104 -3.36 14.25 -7.03
C PRO A 104 -3.16 15.28 -5.91
N LEU A 105 -4.12 15.45 -5.00
CA LEU A 105 -3.96 16.28 -3.79
C LEU A 105 -3.13 15.60 -2.69
N ALA A 106 -2.78 14.35 -2.92
CA ALA A 106 -1.98 13.54 -2.02
C ALA A 106 -0.49 13.82 -2.15
N ASP A 107 0.27 13.53 -1.07
CA ASP A 107 1.71 13.41 -1.18
C ASP A 107 2.05 11.99 -1.67
N ALA A 108 2.49 11.87 -2.91
CA ALA A 108 2.89 10.61 -3.53
C ALA A 108 4.26 10.75 -4.20
N LYS A 109 5.11 9.73 -4.05
CA LYS A 109 6.47 9.77 -4.58
C LYS A 109 6.86 8.41 -5.17
N LEU A 110 7.47 8.45 -6.34
CA LEU A 110 8.13 7.32 -6.99
C LEU A 110 9.54 7.74 -7.38
N GLY A 111 10.54 6.95 -7.00
CA GLY A 111 11.89 7.12 -7.50
C GLY A 111 12.41 5.81 -8.05
N ALA A 112 13.25 5.88 -9.09
CA ALA A 112 13.92 4.72 -9.65
C ALA A 112 15.28 5.08 -10.24
N THR A 113 16.20 4.10 -10.19
CA THR A 113 17.48 4.10 -10.88
C THR A 113 17.51 2.93 -11.86
N LEU A 114 17.79 3.19 -13.11
CA LEU A 114 17.66 2.24 -14.20
C LEU A 114 18.64 2.48 -15.33
N LYS A 115 18.73 1.48 -16.22
CA LYS A 115 19.35 1.60 -17.55
C LYS A 115 18.48 0.92 -18.59
N VAL A 116 18.41 1.47 -19.81
CA VAL A 116 17.75 0.83 -20.95
C VAL A 116 18.80 0.04 -21.73
N MET A 117 18.57 -1.25 -21.88
CA MET A 117 19.52 -2.16 -22.52
C MET A 117 19.21 -2.40 -23.99
N ASN A 118 17.91 -2.32 -24.36
CA ASN A 118 17.47 -2.44 -25.74
C ASN A 118 16.16 -1.70 -25.99
N VAL A 119 16.00 -1.16 -27.19
CA VAL A 119 14.72 -0.77 -27.80
C VAL A 119 14.62 -1.43 -29.16
N ALA A 120 13.39 -1.59 -29.67
CA ALA A 120 13.16 -2.30 -30.93
C ALA A 120 14.05 -1.81 -32.08
N SER A 121 14.59 -2.75 -32.84
CA SER A 121 15.48 -2.51 -33.99
C SER A 121 14.75 -2.18 -35.28
N THR A 122 13.43 -2.43 -35.38
CA THR A 122 12.62 -2.21 -36.56
C THR A 122 11.40 -1.31 -36.23
N GLY A 123 10.88 -0.63 -37.24
CA GLY A 123 9.74 0.29 -37.15
C GLY A 123 9.82 1.37 -38.21
N ASP A 124 8.77 2.14 -38.39
CA ASP A 124 8.72 3.31 -39.29
C ASP A 124 9.25 4.54 -38.54
N ALA A 125 10.31 5.17 -39.06
CA ALA A 125 10.94 6.34 -38.44
C ALA A 125 10.02 7.57 -38.37
N ARG A 126 8.98 7.65 -39.20
CA ARG A 126 8.00 8.75 -39.19
C ARG A 126 6.99 8.62 -38.03
N VAL A 127 6.97 7.48 -37.33
CA VAL A 127 6.06 7.23 -36.22
C VAL A 127 6.68 7.66 -34.92
N ALA A 128 6.00 8.51 -34.17
CA ALA A 128 6.55 9.09 -32.94
C ALA A 128 6.88 8.05 -31.88
N ALA A 129 6.06 7.00 -31.73
CA ALA A 129 6.26 5.93 -30.75
C ALA A 129 7.28 4.87 -31.19
N SER A 130 7.71 4.84 -32.47
CA SER A 130 8.72 3.86 -32.93
C SER A 130 10.03 4.00 -32.16
N TYR A 131 10.68 2.85 -31.91
CA TYR A 131 11.99 2.76 -31.27
C TYR A 131 12.02 3.28 -29.82
N SER A 132 10.87 3.25 -29.13
CA SER A 132 10.77 3.78 -27.76
C SER A 132 10.14 2.81 -26.76
N VAL A 133 10.47 3.04 -25.49
CA VAL A 133 9.94 2.33 -24.34
C VAL A 133 9.56 3.33 -23.25
N VAL A 134 8.45 3.11 -22.56
CA VAL A 134 8.09 3.83 -21.33
C VAL A 134 8.64 3.07 -20.13
N VAL A 135 9.35 3.79 -19.26
CA VAL A 135 10.06 3.22 -18.09
C VAL A 135 9.43 3.60 -16.76
N GLY A 136 8.51 4.55 -16.75
CA GLY A 136 7.79 4.98 -15.56
C GLY A 136 6.60 5.84 -15.97
N GLN A 137 5.51 5.78 -15.19
CA GLN A 137 4.31 6.56 -15.47
C GLN A 137 3.44 6.78 -14.24
N ILE A 138 2.62 7.85 -14.30
CA ILE A 138 1.39 8.00 -13.54
C ILE A 138 0.24 7.68 -14.47
N HIS A 139 -0.70 6.86 -14.03
CA HIS A 139 -1.87 6.46 -14.79
C HIS A 139 -3.15 6.82 -14.03
N SER A 140 -4.18 7.30 -14.73
CA SER A 140 -5.51 7.48 -14.16
C SER A 140 -6.23 6.14 -13.99
N ALA A 141 -6.98 6.01 -12.90
CA ALA A 141 -7.82 4.85 -12.61
C ALA A 141 -9.26 5.00 -13.14
N ASN A 142 -9.63 6.17 -13.67
CA ASN A 142 -11.03 6.52 -13.96
C ASN A 142 -11.49 6.17 -15.39
N GLY A 143 -10.84 5.24 -16.05
CA GLY A 143 -11.28 4.73 -17.35
C GLY A 143 -11.12 5.69 -18.54
N HIS A 144 -10.48 6.83 -18.37
CA HIS A 144 -10.17 7.78 -19.43
C HIS A 144 -8.86 7.46 -20.16
N GLU A 145 -8.20 6.37 -19.79
CA GLU A 145 -6.90 5.91 -20.31
C GLU A 145 -5.82 7.02 -20.36
N ASN A 146 -5.92 7.97 -19.44
CA ASN A 146 -5.02 9.12 -19.36
C ASN A 146 -3.80 8.83 -18.51
N GLU A 147 -2.67 9.27 -18.98
CA GLU A 147 -1.43 9.21 -18.25
C GLU A 147 -0.86 10.62 -18.02
N PRO A 148 -1.07 11.23 -16.85
CA PRO A 148 -0.48 12.54 -16.55
C PRO A 148 1.04 12.55 -16.60
N LEU A 149 1.67 11.37 -16.60
CA LEU A 149 3.10 11.22 -16.80
C LEU A 149 3.42 9.93 -17.52
N LYS A 150 4.23 10.02 -18.59
CA LYS A 150 5.02 8.93 -19.16
C LYS A 150 6.45 9.36 -19.31
N ILE A 151 7.39 8.56 -18.83
CA ILE A 151 8.83 8.76 -19.00
C ILE A 151 9.31 7.80 -20.07
N PHE A 152 9.83 8.34 -21.15
CA PHE A 152 10.27 7.60 -22.35
C PHE A 152 11.77 7.56 -22.47
N TYR A 153 12.26 6.48 -23.05
CA TYR A 153 13.54 6.41 -23.73
C TYR A 153 13.30 6.04 -25.20
N LYS A 154 13.94 6.75 -26.12
CA LYS A 154 13.82 6.52 -27.57
C LYS A 154 15.19 6.56 -28.24
N LYS A 155 15.52 5.56 -29.06
CA LYS A 155 16.79 5.51 -29.78
C LYS A 155 16.60 4.94 -31.17
N PHE A 156 16.89 5.73 -32.19
CA PHE A 156 16.84 5.28 -33.57
C PHE A 156 17.95 4.27 -33.89
N PRO A 157 17.72 3.34 -34.84
CA PRO A 157 18.75 2.44 -35.34
C PRO A 157 19.98 3.20 -35.85
N GLY A 158 21.15 2.64 -35.58
CA GLY A 158 22.43 3.26 -35.96
C GLY A 158 22.96 4.37 -35.02
N HIS A 159 22.12 4.94 -34.16
CA HIS A 159 22.55 5.89 -33.14
C HIS A 159 23.28 5.18 -31.99
N THR A 160 24.27 5.84 -31.41
CA THR A 160 24.94 5.40 -30.17
C THR A 160 24.16 5.86 -28.95
N LYS A 161 23.51 7.02 -29.05
CA LYS A 161 22.72 7.66 -28.00
C LYS A 161 21.24 7.73 -28.35
N GLY A 162 20.39 7.60 -27.33
CA GLY A 162 18.95 7.84 -27.41
C GLY A 162 18.56 9.10 -26.64
N SER A 163 17.30 9.44 -26.70
CA SER A 163 16.69 10.58 -25.99
C SER A 163 15.85 10.11 -24.83
N VAL A 164 15.91 10.82 -23.70
CA VAL A 164 15.00 10.68 -22.56
C VAL A 164 14.11 11.90 -22.54
N PHE A 165 12.80 11.69 -22.48
CA PHE A 165 11.79 12.74 -22.42
C PHE A 165 10.58 12.28 -21.62
N TRP A 166 9.73 13.19 -21.21
CA TRP A 166 8.48 12.87 -20.55
C TRP A 166 7.30 13.51 -21.26
N ASN A 167 6.16 12.82 -21.24
CA ASN A 167 4.93 13.31 -21.81
C ASN A 167 3.90 13.56 -20.70
N TYR A 168 3.11 14.61 -20.90
CA TYR A 168 1.85 14.88 -20.22
C TYR A 168 0.72 14.66 -21.21
N GLU A 169 -0.26 13.87 -20.82
CA GLU A 169 -1.39 13.57 -21.68
C GLU A 169 -2.54 14.56 -21.48
N ILE A 170 -3.06 15.07 -22.56
CA ILE A 170 -4.23 15.95 -22.59
C ILE A 170 -5.40 15.14 -23.16
N ASN A 171 -6.56 15.20 -22.53
CA ASN A 171 -7.75 14.57 -23.03
C ASN A 171 -9.00 15.43 -22.82
N THR A 172 -9.93 15.41 -23.76
CA THR A 172 -11.22 16.09 -23.64
C THR A 172 -12.10 15.34 -22.66
N ALA A 173 -12.74 16.06 -21.74
CA ALA A 173 -13.65 15.46 -20.79
C ALA A 173 -14.76 14.65 -21.48
N GLY A 174 -14.94 13.41 -21.08
CA GLY A 174 -16.12 12.60 -21.35
C GLY A 174 -16.02 11.49 -22.36
N GLU A 175 -14.95 11.30 -23.16
CA GLU A 175 -14.89 10.16 -24.10
C GLU A 175 -13.46 9.67 -24.40
N TYR A 176 -13.26 8.38 -24.18
CA TYR A 176 -12.25 7.45 -24.69
C TYR A 176 -11.20 8.01 -25.66
N ASN A 177 -10.14 8.68 -25.23
CA ASN A 177 -8.97 9.06 -26.03
C ASN A 177 -9.25 9.62 -27.45
N SER A 178 -10.50 10.00 -27.76
CA SER A 178 -10.88 10.45 -29.11
C SER A 178 -10.28 11.80 -29.49
N LYS A 179 -9.88 12.57 -28.46
CA LYS A 179 -9.30 13.91 -28.59
C LYS A 179 -8.11 14.06 -27.65
N ARG A 180 -7.16 13.20 -27.83
CA ARG A 180 -5.96 13.15 -26.99
C ARG A 180 -4.78 13.81 -27.67
N TRP A 181 -3.99 14.52 -26.86
CA TRP A 181 -2.67 15.05 -27.23
C TRP A 181 -1.65 14.65 -26.19
N ASP A 182 -0.44 14.27 -26.61
CA ASP A 182 0.71 14.07 -25.74
C ASP A 182 1.63 15.29 -25.80
N TYR A 183 1.77 15.96 -24.70
CA TYR A 183 2.66 17.10 -24.49
C TYR A 183 4.03 16.60 -24.11
N SER A 184 5.06 16.87 -24.90
CA SER A 184 6.37 16.25 -24.74
C SER A 184 7.45 17.26 -24.36
N TYR A 185 8.25 16.90 -23.35
CA TYR A 185 9.33 17.70 -22.83
C TYR A 185 10.65 16.92 -22.84
N PRO A 186 11.69 17.41 -23.57
CA PRO A 186 12.99 16.74 -23.60
C PRO A 186 13.69 16.88 -22.25
N ILE A 187 14.31 15.79 -21.77
CA ILE A 187 15.18 15.76 -20.61
C ILE A 187 16.62 15.79 -21.10
N TRP A 188 17.01 14.76 -21.85
CA TRP A 188 18.29 14.69 -22.55
C TRP A 188 18.05 14.22 -23.99
N GLY A 189 18.45 15.01 -24.95
CA GLY A 189 18.21 14.78 -26.37
C GLY A 189 16.93 15.43 -26.87
N TYR A 190 16.15 14.69 -27.61
CA TYR A 190 14.94 15.16 -28.29
C TYR A 190 13.68 14.81 -27.51
N ASP A 191 12.58 15.48 -27.85
CA ASP A 191 11.25 15.13 -27.38
C ASP A 191 10.55 14.11 -28.32
N PHE A 192 9.32 13.75 -27.98
CA PHE A 192 8.51 12.77 -28.70
C PHE A 192 8.22 13.17 -30.16
N SER A 193 8.17 14.48 -30.47
CA SER A 193 7.78 15.00 -31.77
C SER A 193 8.85 14.82 -32.86
N VAL A 194 10.10 14.54 -32.45
CA VAL A 194 11.19 14.35 -33.39
C VAL A 194 11.12 12.98 -34.04
N VAL A 195 10.85 12.97 -35.34
CA VAL A 195 10.63 11.79 -36.17
C VAL A 195 11.48 11.87 -37.44
N GLY A 196 11.60 10.75 -38.14
CA GLY A 196 12.24 10.67 -39.44
C GLY A 196 11.45 11.34 -40.56
N THR A 197 12.12 11.69 -41.65
CA THR A 197 11.49 12.26 -42.85
C THR A 197 10.85 11.20 -43.75
N ASP A 198 11.42 9.99 -43.73
CA ASP A 198 10.91 8.79 -44.39
C ASP A 198 11.00 7.58 -43.48
N GLU A 199 10.45 6.44 -43.91
CA GLU A 199 10.37 5.20 -43.11
C GLU A 199 11.74 4.76 -42.53
N ASP A 200 12.82 4.90 -43.30
CA ASP A 200 14.19 4.50 -42.95
C ASP A 200 15.16 5.69 -42.83
N THR A 201 14.67 6.92 -42.84
CA THR A 201 15.51 8.11 -42.71
C THR A 201 15.39 8.66 -41.30
N PHE A 202 16.46 8.44 -40.51
CA PHE A 202 16.48 8.83 -39.10
C PHE A 202 16.92 10.29 -38.91
N PRO A 203 16.45 10.99 -37.85
CA PRO A 203 16.97 12.28 -37.45
C PRO A 203 18.47 12.20 -37.12
N GLN A 204 19.13 13.33 -37.00
CA GLN A 204 20.49 13.38 -36.49
C GLN A 204 20.54 12.82 -35.06
N GLU A 205 21.64 12.13 -34.72
CA GLU A 205 21.86 11.66 -33.34
C GLU A 205 21.86 12.82 -32.34
N PRO A 206 21.18 12.71 -31.15
CA PRO A 206 21.16 13.76 -30.16
C PRO A 206 22.52 13.92 -29.48
N GLU A 207 23.06 15.13 -29.43
CA GLU A 207 24.37 15.41 -28.80
C GLU A 207 24.32 15.11 -27.28
N ALA A 208 23.27 15.51 -26.61
CA ALA A 208 23.05 15.36 -25.17
C ALA A 208 22.23 14.09 -24.79
N GLY A 209 22.22 13.06 -25.66
CA GLY A 209 21.46 11.83 -25.41
C GLY A 209 22.16 10.89 -24.44
N ILE A 210 21.40 9.91 -23.94
CA ILE A 210 21.82 8.80 -23.06
C ILE A 210 22.08 7.55 -23.90
N ALA A 211 23.21 6.87 -23.70
CA ALA A 211 23.51 5.62 -24.39
C ALA A 211 22.73 4.42 -23.83
N LEU A 212 22.58 3.34 -24.63
CA LEU A 212 22.11 2.07 -24.08
C LEU A 212 23.11 1.57 -23.02
N GLY A 213 22.57 1.08 -21.90
CA GLY A 213 23.38 0.63 -20.75
C GLY A 213 23.88 1.75 -19.83
N GLU A 214 23.70 3.02 -20.21
CA GLU A 214 24.00 4.16 -19.35
C GLU A 214 22.92 4.33 -18.28
N GLU A 215 23.35 4.51 -17.02
CA GLU A 215 22.47 4.62 -15.86
C GLU A 215 21.90 6.03 -15.71
N PHE A 216 20.61 6.11 -15.45
CA PHE A 216 19.96 7.34 -15.03
C PHE A 216 18.91 7.09 -13.97
N SER A 217 18.55 8.15 -13.25
CA SER A 217 17.54 8.10 -12.20
C SER A 217 16.46 9.13 -12.46
N TYR A 218 15.25 8.81 -12.00
CA TYR A 218 14.16 9.77 -11.92
C TYR A 218 13.53 9.77 -10.54
N GLN A 219 13.01 10.91 -10.14
CA GLN A 219 12.14 11.09 -9.00
C GLN A 219 10.89 11.84 -9.45
N VAL A 220 9.75 11.27 -9.16
CA VAL A 220 8.42 11.86 -9.35
C VAL A 220 7.86 12.11 -7.96
N GLU A 221 7.50 13.34 -7.66
CA GLU A 221 6.84 13.72 -6.42
C GLU A 221 5.58 14.51 -6.76
N VAL A 222 4.44 14.09 -6.23
CA VAL A 222 3.18 14.83 -6.31
C VAL A 222 2.84 15.31 -4.92
N LYS A 223 2.59 16.61 -4.79
CA LYS A 223 2.26 17.25 -3.53
C LYS A 223 1.29 18.39 -3.76
N GLU A 224 0.18 18.40 -3.03
CA GLU A 224 -0.84 19.46 -3.09
C GLU A 224 -1.28 19.80 -4.54
N GLY A 225 -1.42 18.77 -5.39
CA GLY A 225 -1.81 18.91 -6.80
C GLY A 225 -0.68 19.26 -7.76
N MET A 226 0.53 19.52 -7.27
CA MET A 226 1.70 19.81 -8.10
C MET A 226 2.57 18.56 -8.26
N MET A 227 2.90 18.22 -9.50
CA MET A 227 3.88 17.20 -9.85
C MET A 227 5.26 17.85 -10.03
N TYR A 228 6.27 17.32 -9.35
CA TYR A 228 7.67 17.70 -9.43
C TYR A 228 8.46 16.52 -9.98
N LEU A 229 9.23 16.76 -11.01
CA LEU A 229 10.07 15.76 -11.67
C LEU A 229 11.53 16.15 -11.53
N THR A 230 12.39 15.21 -11.15
CA THR A 230 13.85 15.37 -11.13
C THR A 230 14.48 14.19 -11.84
N PHE A 231 15.40 14.49 -12.77
CA PHE A 231 16.15 13.51 -13.55
C PHE A 231 17.66 13.74 -13.36
N THR A 232 18.37 12.67 -13.06
CA THR A 232 19.84 12.70 -12.85
C THR A 232 20.51 11.56 -13.60
N SER A 233 21.69 11.83 -14.19
CA SER A 233 22.60 10.83 -14.75
C SER A 233 24.02 11.36 -14.63
N GLU A 234 24.98 10.48 -14.45
CA GLU A 234 26.40 10.87 -14.39
C GLU A 234 26.83 11.49 -15.74
N GLY A 235 27.53 12.60 -15.71
CA GLY A 235 27.94 13.30 -16.93
C GLY A 235 26.89 14.15 -17.62
N HIS A 236 25.66 14.14 -17.15
CA HIS A 236 24.55 14.95 -17.68
C HIS A 236 24.04 15.98 -16.65
N PRO A 237 23.55 17.16 -17.11
CA PRO A 237 22.98 18.13 -16.19
C PRO A 237 21.69 17.59 -15.59
N THR A 238 21.51 17.75 -14.28
CA THR A 238 20.23 17.49 -13.60
C THR A 238 19.12 18.33 -14.24
N LYS A 239 17.98 17.71 -14.50
CA LYS A 239 16.80 18.36 -15.06
C LYS A 239 15.62 18.27 -14.09
N THR A 240 14.91 19.37 -13.93
CA THR A 240 13.72 19.46 -13.08
C THR A 240 12.55 20.07 -13.85
N PHE A 241 11.35 19.58 -13.59
CA PHE A 241 10.12 20.08 -14.20
C PHE A 241 9.02 20.13 -13.15
N THR A 242 8.01 20.95 -13.40
CA THR A 242 6.80 21.02 -12.59
C THR A 242 5.58 21.03 -13.48
N LYS A 243 4.47 20.40 -13.01
CA LYS A 243 3.18 20.43 -13.70
C LYS A 243 2.06 20.46 -12.67
N ASN A 244 1.11 21.36 -12.87
CA ASN A 244 -0.13 21.36 -12.11
C ASN A 244 -1.05 20.25 -12.60
N LEU A 245 -1.48 19.35 -11.71
CA LEU A 245 -2.37 18.23 -12.00
C LEU A 245 -3.85 18.52 -11.66
N ILE A 246 -4.14 19.65 -11.03
CA ILE A 246 -5.48 20.00 -10.56
C ILE A 246 -6.06 21.26 -11.19
N ASP A 247 -5.26 21.98 -11.97
CA ASP A 247 -5.70 23.17 -12.71
C ASP A 247 -5.06 23.16 -14.09
N SER A 248 -5.88 23.29 -15.10
CA SER A 248 -5.48 23.10 -16.51
C SER A 248 -4.85 24.36 -17.10
N GLU A 249 -3.73 24.19 -17.79
CA GLU A 249 -3.08 25.22 -18.61
C GLU A 249 -3.65 25.27 -20.04
N PHE A 250 -4.15 24.15 -20.56
CA PHE A 250 -4.52 23.97 -21.98
C PHE A 250 -6.05 23.87 -22.13
N LYS A 251 -6.75 24.95 -21.76
CA LYS A 251 -8.22 24.99 -21.72
C LYS A 251 -8.87 25.10 -23.10
N THR A 252 -8.10 25.50 -24.11
CA THR A 252 -8.56 25.58 -25.50
C THR A 252 -7.53 24.97 -26.47
N GLU A 253 -7.98 24.55 -27.65
CA GLU A 253 -7.09 24.05 -28.70
C GLU A 253 -5.96 25.05 -29.05
N ALA A 254 -6.24 26.37 -28.96
CA ALA A 254 -5.25 27.40 -29.26
C ALA A 254 -4.10 27.45 -28.24
N ASP A 255 -4.30 26.91 -27.05
CA ASP A 255 -3.27 26.86 -25.99
C ASP A 255 -2.28 25.72 -26.22
N ILE A 256 -2.63 24.70 -27.03
CA ILE A 256 -1.78 23.55 -27.34
C ILE A 256 -0.62 23.99 -28.24
N PRO A 257 0.66 23.66 -27.91
CA PRO A 257 1.79 24.00 -28.74
C PRO A 257 1.69 23.44 -30.17
N LYS A 258 2.09 24.24 -31.14
CA LYS A 258 2.01 23.87 -32.57
C LYS A 258 2.77 22.61 -32.93
N GLN A 259 3.86 22.30 -32.23
CA GLN A 259 4.64 21.08 -32.44
C GLN A 259 3.81 19.82 -32.12
N VAL A 260 3.02 19.87 -31.05
CA VAL A 260 2.12 18.77 -30.66
C VAL A 260 0.95 18.67 -31.61
N GLN A 261 0.32 19.79 -31.99
CA GLN A 261 -0.72 19.83 -32.99
C GLN A 261 -0.24 19.24 -34.33
N GLY A 262 0.97 19.62 -34.76
CA GLY A 262 1.56 19.11 -36.02
C GLY A 262 1.79 17.60 -36.00
N LEU A 263 2.18 17.05 -34.85
CA LEU A 263 2.44 15.61 -34.70
C LEU A 263 1.17 14.77 -34.79
N PHE A 264 0.09 15.21 -34.16
CA PHE A 264 -1.17 14.45 -34.06
C PHE A 264 -2.10 14.67 -35.27
N PHE A 265 -1.98 15.78 -35.98
CA PHE A 265 -2.72 16.03 -37.18
C PHE A 265 -2.23 15.13 -38.36
N PRO A 266 -3.09 14.52 -39.20
CA PRO A 266 -4.53 14.69 -39.30
C PRO A 266 -5.37 13.64 -38.56
N ILE A 267 -4.86 13.01 -37.56
CA ILE A 267 -5.54 11.87 -36.89
C ILE A 267 -6.75 12.34 -36.05
N GLY A 268 -6.97 13.65 -35.95
CA GLY A 268 -8.16 14.22 -35.30
C GLY A 268 -8.13 14.11 -33.78
N GLN A 269 -6.94 14.01 -33.19
CA GLN A 269 -6.75 14.08 -31.73
C GLN A 269 -6.54 15.55 -31.34
N ASP A 270 -7.61 16.30 -31.28
CA ASP A 270 -7.67 17.74 -31.00
C ASP A 270 -8.22 17.99 -29.58
N GLY A 271 -7.66 17.28 -28.57
CA GLY A 271 -8.08 17.37 -27.20
C GLY A 271 -7.61 18.65 -26.51
N VAL A 272 -8.33 19.03 -25.48
CA VAL A 272 -7.95 20.05 -24.51
C VAL A 272 -8.04 19.46 -23.11
N GLU A 273 -7.31 20.02 -22.16
CA GLU A 273 -7.43 19.60 -20.78
C GLU A 273 -8.83 19.90 -20.24
N ARG A 274 -9.32 19.05 -19.35
CA ARG A 274 -10.49 19.37 -18.54
C ARG A 274 -10.15 20.54 -17.61
N GLU A 275 -11.11 21.39 -17.30
CA GLU A 275 -10.89 22.59 -16.47
C GLU A 275 -10.17 22.27 -15.15
N ASN A 276 -10.54 21.19 -14.50
CA ASN A 276 -9.95 20.69 -13.25
C ASN A 276 -8.85 19.63 -13.45
N ALA A 277 -8.35 19.48 -14.67
CA ALA A 277 -7.31 18.50 -15.06
C ALA A 277 -7.57 17.10 -14.45
N TYR A 278 -6.74 16.66 -13.50
CA TYR A 278 -6.86 15.37 -12.81
C TYR A 278 -7.34 15.49 -11.36
N ALA A 279 -7.89 16.65 -10.93
CA ALA A 279 -8.23 16.92 -9.52
C ALA A 279 -9.15 15.87 -8.89
N GLU A 280 -10.08 15.31 -9.66
CA GLU A 280 -11.09 14.35 -9.22
C GLU A 280 -10.71 12.89 -9.57
N GLU A 281 -9.49 12.65 -10.06
CA GLU A 281 -9.09 11.33 -10.50
C GLU A 281 -8.25 10.56 -9.47
N GLY A 282 -8.48 9.26 -9.38
CA GLY A 282 -7.57 8.34 -8.71
C GLY A 282 -6.36 8.07 -9.61
N LEU A 283 -5.16 8.25 -9.09
CA LEU A 283 -3.90 8.02 -9.81
C LEU A 283 -3.14 6.83 -9.23
N PHE A 284 -2.27 6.23 -10.02
CA PHE A 284 -1.37 5.18 -9.57
C PHE A 284 -0.09 5.16 -10.40
N PHE A 285 1.00 4.75 -9.77
CA PHE A 285 2.29 4.61 -10.45
C PHE A 285 2.39 3.29 -11.20
N LYS A 286 3.18 3.32 -12.30
CA LYS A 286 3.66 2.13 -12.98
C LYS A 286 5.15 2.29 -13.29
N LEU A 287 5.87 1.16 -13.35
CA LEU A 287 7.26 1.11 -13.79
C LEU A 287 7.59 -0.23 -14.45
N GLY A 288 8.54 -0.25 -15.36
CA GLY A 288 8.95 -1.45 -16.06
C GLY A 288 9.39 -1.18 -17.49
N SER A 289 9.04 -2.10 -18.39
CA SER A 289 9.25 -1.98 -19.84
C SER A 289 7.90 -2.01 -20.55
N TYR A 290 7.35 -0.84 -20.84
CA TYR A 290 6.16 -0.71 -21.68
C TYR A 290 6.60 -0.37 -23.10
N ASN A 291 6.74 -1.40 -23.94
CA ASN A 291 7.24 -1.25 -25.30
C ASN A 291 6.26 -0.45 -26.15
N GLN A 292 6.69 0.65 -26.72
CA GLN A 292 5.84 1.49 -27.57
C GLN A 292 5.91 1.11 -29.06
N THR A 293 6.84 0.23 -29.40
CA THR A 293 7.00 -0.30 -30.76
C THR A 293 6.15 -1.54 -30.97
N ASN A 294 5.35 -1.57 -32.03
CA ASN A 294 4.40 -2.64 -32.33
C ASN A 294 4.29 -2.91 -33.83
N GLY A 295 3.68 -4.04 -34.20
CA GLY A 295 3.50 -4.45 -35.60
C GLY A 295 2.29 -3.85 -36.33
N LYS A 296 1.57 -2.88 -35.72
CA LYS A 296 0.40 -2.26 -36.33
C LYS A 296 0.81 -1.28 -37.44
N SER A 297 -0.01 -1.22 -38.51
CA SER A 297 0.29 -0.42 -39.66
C SER A 297 0.32 1.09 -39.37
N PRO A 298 1.38 1.81 -39.76
CA PRO A 298 1.48 3.27 -39.67
C PRO A 298 0.38 4.04 -40.38
N GLN A 299 -0.27 3.42 -41.37
CA GLN A 299 -1.40 4.03 -42.10
C GLN A 299 -2.64 4.18 -41.20
N VAL A 300 -2.77 3.37 -40.14
CA VAL A 300 -3.87 3.45 -39.17
C VAL A 300 -3.67 4.63 -38.23
N ASN A 301 -2.43 4.77 -37.70
CA ASN A 301 -2.09 5.86 -36.79
C ASN A 301 -0.57 6.10 -36.83
N ARG A 302 -0.14 7.25 -37.33
CA ARG A 302 1.29 7.61 -37.40
C ARG A 302 1.92 8.03 -36.08
N VAL A 303 1.16 8.13 -35.02
CA VAL A 303 1.72 8.41 -33.70
C VAL A 303 2.06 7.10 -32.98
N TRP A 304 1.17 6.11 -33.02
CA TRP A 304 1.22 4.95 -32.15
C TRP A 304 1.40 3.59 -32.86
N CYS A 305 1.23 3.52 -34.18
CA CYS A 305 1.35 2.27 -34.95
C CYS A 305 2.67 2.24 -35.71
N SER A 306 3.63 1.45 -35.21
CA SER A 306 5.04 1.52 -35.61
C SER A 306 5.40 0.70 -36.87
N GLY A 307 4.56 -0.25 -37.29
CA GLY A 307 4.87 -1.12 -38.43
C GLY A 307 6.09 -2.04 -38.22
N ALA A 308 6.48 -2.28 -36.99
CA ALA A 308 7.68 -3.03 -36.67
C ALA A 308 7.55 -4.54 -36.97
N GLU A 309 8.68 -5.19 -37.21
CA GLU A 309 8.70 -6.66 -37.34
C GLU A 309 8.33 -7.34 -36.03
N THR A 310 7.47 -8.33 -36.11
CA THR A 310 6.94 -9.08 -34.97
C THR A 310 7.17 -10.59 -35.09
N HIS A 311 7.75 -11.05 -36.19
CA HIS A 311 7.95 -12.48 -36.49
C HIS A 311 6.68 -13.31 -36.23
N ARG A 312 5.50 -12.76 -36.48
CA ARG A 312 4.18 -13.36 -36.23
C ARG A 312 3.98 -13.83 -34.78
N GLY A 313 4.61 -13.13 -33.82
CA GLY A 313 4.55 -13.46 -32.40
C GLY A 313 5.57 -14.48 -31.91
N ASP A 314 6.50 -14.93 -32.75
CA ASP A 314 7.59 -15.83 -32.33
C ASP A 314 8.54 -15.06 -31.39
N LEU A 315 8.44 -15.34 -30.08
CA LEU A 315 9.16 -14.62 -29.03
C LEU A 315 10.67 -14.75 -29.20
N GLN A 316 11.17 -15.95 -29.51
CA GLN A 316 12.63 -16.20 -29.60
C GLN A 316 13.22 -15.50 -30.81
N LYS A 317 12.51 -15.42 -31.92
CA LYS A 317 12.93 -14.64 -33.10
C LYS A 317 12.90 -13.15 -32.84
N GLN A 318 11.86 -12.64 -32.16
CA GLN A 318 11.83 -11.23 -31.78
C GLN A 318 13.06 -10.88 -30.95
N TYR A 319 13.41 -11.70 -29.97
CA TYR A 319 14.59 -11.48 -29.12
C TYR A 319 15.92 -11.60 -29.91
N ALA A 320 16.02 -12.59 -30.78
CA ALA A 320 17.24 -12.79 -31.61
C ALA A 320 17.52 -11.63 -32.55
N ASP A 321 16.46 -11.01 -33.09
CA ASP A 321 16.56 -9.94 -34.10
C ASP A 321 16.40 -8.52 -33.50
N GLY A 322 16.43 -8.39 -32.15
CA GLY A 322 16.37 -7.10 -31.47
C GLY A 322 14.99 -6.43 -31.46
N ASN A 323 13.92 -7.15 -31.75
CA ASN A 323 12.53 -6.65 -31.82
C ASN A 323 11.86 -6.71 -30.46
N TYR A 324 12.44 -6.03 -29.46
CA TYR A 324 11.98 -5.97 -28.08
C TYR A 324 12.50 -4.72 -27.38
N ALA A 325 11.91 -4.40 -26.22
CA ALA A 325 12.46 -3.45 -25.28
C ALA A 325 12.96 -4.19 -24.02
N GLU A 326 14.07 -3.72 -23.44
CA GLU A 326 14.66 -4.28 -22.22
C GLU A 326 15.15 -3.15 -21.31
N VAL A 327 14.66 -3.14 -20.07
CA VAL A 327 14.96 -2.14 -19.04
C VAL A 327 15.39 -2.85 -17.76
N TRP A 328 16.50 -2.43 -17.20
CA TRP A 328 17.05 -2.95 -15.96
C TRP A 328 16.91 -1.91 -14.85
N PHE A 329 16.27 -2.27 -13.74
CA PHE A 329 16.13 -1.42 -12.57
C PHE A 329 17.08 -1.88 -11.47
N LYS A 330 17.90 -0.96 -10.98
CA LYS A 330 18.81 -1.14 -9.83
C LYS A 330 18.09 -0.90 -8.52
N SER A 331 17.24 0.11 -8.49
CA SER A 331 16.43 0.46 -7.33
C SER A 331 15.12 1.10 -7.74
N ALA A 332 14.11 0.90 -6.92
CA ALA A 332 12.89 1.70 -6.96
C ALA A 332 12.39 1.89 -5.53
N HIS A 333 11.77 3.02 -5.24
CA HIS A 333 11.11 3.30 -3.97
C HIS A 333 9.81 4.05 -4.22
N ILE A 334 8.86 3.82 -3.33
CA ILE A 334 7.55 4.45 -3.37
C ILE A 334 7.19 4.94 -1.98
N GLU A 335 6.70 6.16 -1.90
CA GLU A 335 6.16 6.77 -0.68
C GLU A 335 4.81 7.38 -1.03
N ILE A 336 3.80 7.10 -0.23
CA ILE A 336 2.48 7.73 -0.35
C ILE A 336 2.05 8.10 1.05
N SER A 337 1.80 9.39 1.28
CA SER A 337 1.37 9.86 2.58
C SER A 337 -0.01 9.33 2.94
N ASP A 338 -0.23 9.09 4.23
CA ASP A 338 -1.52 8.63 4.74
C ASP A 338 -2.63 9.70 4.60
N GLN A 339 -2.25 10.97 4.43
CA GLN A 339 -3.20 12.07 4.13
C GLN A 339 -3.68 12.06 2.66
N ALA A 340 -3.02 11.28 1.82
CA ALA A 340 -3.29 11.17 0.41
C ALA A 340 -4.51 10.34 0.05
N ILE A 341 -5.19 9.79 1.02
CA ILE A 341 -6.34 8.93 0.80
C ILE A 341 -7.60 9.75 1.06
N SER A 342 -7.95 10.62 0.12
CA SER A 342 -9.37 10.88 -0.10
C SER A 342 -9.92 9.63 -0.76
N ASN A 343 -10.53 8.78 0.04
CA ASN A 343 -10.87 7.42 -0.32
C ASN A 343 -12.19 7.36 -1.03
N GLU A 344 -12.19 7.75 -2.24
CA GLU A 344 -13.11 7.19 -3.20
C GLU A 344 -12.31 6.20 -4.03
N GLY A 345 -12.41 4.91 -3.68
CA GLY A 345 -11.98 3.84 -4.56
C GLY A 345 -12.82 3.93 -5.82
N TYR A 346 -12.37 4.70 -6.78
CA TYR A 346 -13.01 4.79 -8.08
C TYR A 346 -12.83 3.45 -8.80
N PHE A 347 -13.86 2.63 -8.69
CA PHE A 347 -14.09 1.56 -9.65
C PHE A 347 -14.86 2.18 -10.82
N SER A 348 -14.52 1.78 -12.04
CA SER A 348 -15.36 2.06 -13.20
C SER A 348 -16.81 1.65 -12.87
N ALA A 349 -17.79 2.47 -13.23
CA ALA A 349 -19.21 2.15 -13.04
C ALA A 349 -19.64 0.86 -13.79
N ASN A 350 -18.73 0.25 -14.55
CA ASN A 350 -18.92 -0.99 -15.29
C ASN A 350 -18.21 -2.21 -14.65
N ASP A 351 -17.44 -2.04 -13.56
CA ASP A 351 -16.95 -3.20 -12.83
C ASP A 351 -18.12 -3.76 -12.02
N ASP A 352 -18.59 -4.91 -12.45
CA ASP A 352 -19.56 -5.70 -11.67
C ASP A 352 -18.89 -6.17 -10.37
N LEU A 353 -19.00 -5.32 -9.33
CA LEU A 353 -18.43 -5.56 -8.01
C LEU A 353 -19.00 -6.82 -7.33
N SER A 354 -20.10 -7.37 -7.88
CA SER A 354 -20.81 -8.52 -7.30
C SER A 354 -20.19 -9.87 -7.66
N THR A 355 -19.28 -9.94 -8.66
CA THR A 355 -18.82 -11.22 -9.22
C THR A 355 -17.40 -11.62 -8.81
N LYS A 356 -16.58 -10.71 -8.22
CA LYS A 356 -15.22 -11.02 -7.80
C LYS A 356 -15.10 -11.05 -6.26
N THR A 357 -14.79 -12.21 -5.71
CA THR A 357 -14.36 -12.33 -4.30
C THR A 357 -13.08 -11.51 -4.12
N VAL A 358 -13.11 -10.58 -3.16
CA VAL A 358 -11.95 -9.75 -2.78
C VAL A 358 -11.61 -10.07 -1.34
N TYR A 359 -10.40 -10.54 -1.10
CA TYR A 359 -9.94 -10.89 0.23
C TYR A 359 -9.58 -9.65 1.08
N PRO A 360 -9.67 -9.74 2.41
CA PRO A 360 -9.22 -8.70 3.32
C PRO A 360 -7.81 -8.16 3.03
N SER A 361 -6.89 -9.02 2.59
CA SER A 361 -5.51 -8.66 2.21
C SER A 361 -5.42 -7.77 0.96
N GLU A 362 -6.46 -7.75 0.11
CA GLU A 362 -6.53 -6.85 -1.05
C GLU A 362 -7.04 -5.45 -0.65
N VAL A 363 -7.75 -5.34 0.47
CA VAL A 363 -8.23 -4.06 1.03
C VAL A 363 -7.18 -3.44 1.95
N ILE A 364 -6.56 -4.25 2.82
CA ILE A 364 -5.51 -3.83 3.76
C ILE A 364 -4.20 -4.55 3.41
N PRO A 365 -3.24 -3.87 2.78
CA PRO A 365 -2.06 -4.50 2.17
C PRO A 365 -0.97 -4.97 3.16
N PHE A 366 -1.15 -4.88 4.47
CA PHE A 366 -0.17 -5.29 5.48
C PHE A 366 -0.56 -6.57 6.24
N MET A 367 -1.49 -7.34 5.71
CA MET A 367 -1.99 -8.57 6.35
C MET A 367 -0.91 -9.65 6.55
N ASP A 368 0.12 -9.68 5.74
CA ASP A 368 1.29 -10.57 5.88
C ASP A 368 2.07 -10.35 7.19
N LYS A 369 2.00 -9.15 7.77
CA LYS A 369 2.63 -8.79 9.04
C LYS A 369 1.84 -9.21 10.27
N PHE A 370 0.64 -9.73 10.08
CA PHE A 370 -0.27 -10.13 11.14
C PHE A 370 -0.62 -11.61 11.08
N LYS A 371 -1.02 -12.15 12.21
CA LYS A 371 -1.86 -13.33 12.38
C LYS A 371 -3.20 -12.89 12.98
N ILE A 372 -4.24 -13.70 12.90
CA ILE A 372 -5.56 -13.39 13.47
C ILE A 372 -6.02 -14.46 14.45
N LEU A 373 -6.72 -14.03 15.50
CA LEU A 373 -7.54 -14.88 16.37
C LEU A 373 -9.00 -14.48 16.19
N MET A 374 -9.89 -15.44 15.98
CA MET A 374 -11.30 -15.22 15.70
C MET A 374 -12.21 -15.62 16.88
N GLY A 375 -13.48 -15.16 16.85
CA GLY A 375 -14.42 -15.29 17.96
C GLY A 375 -14.79 -16.72 18.34
N ASP A 376 -14.59 -17.70 17.49
CA ASP A 376 -14.74 -19.14 17.76
C ASP A 376 -13.44 -19.80 18.27
N GLY A 377 -12.36 -19.03 18.44
CA GLY A 377 -11.06 -19.50 18.86
C GLY A 377 -10.16 -20.01 17.73
N SER A 378 -10.65 -20.04 16.51
CA SER A 378 -9.82 -20.35 15.34
C SER A 378 -8.79 -19.25 15.11
N ALA A 379 -7.61 -19.64 14.65
CA ALA A 379 -6.49 -18.75 14.37
C ALA A 379 -5.91 -19.03 13.00
N GLU A 380 -5.42 -17.99 12.33
CA GLU A 380 -4.74 -18.09 11.04
C GLU A 380 -3.48 -17.22 11.04
N ASP A 381 -2.37 -17.80 10.62
CA ASP A 381 -1.08 -17.12 10.55
C ASP A 381 -0.80 -16.52 9.17
N ASN A 382 -1.40 -17.05 8.12
CA ASN A 382 -1.29 -16.54 6.75
C ASN A 382 -2.59 -15.88 6.31
N LEU A 383 -2.64 -14.56 6.36
CA LEU A 383 -3.82 -13.77 6.01
C LEU A 383 -3.84 -13.32 4.54
N VAL A 384 -2.89 -13.77 3.73
CA VAL A 384 -2.92 -13.55 2.29
C VAL A 384 -3.98 -14.47 1.70
N ASP A 385 -4.95 -13.88 0.99
CA ASP A 385 -6.09 -14.58 0.39
C ASP A 385 -6.93 -15.40 1.40
N PHE A 386 -6.98 -14.93 2.65
CA PHE A 386 -7.78 -15.52 3.73
C PHE A 386 -8.98 -14.64 4.05
N GLU A 387 -10.13 -15.29 4.24
CA GLU A 387 -11.34 -14.71 4.82
C GLU A 387 -12.11 -15.75 5.65
N HIS A 388 -12.92 -15.28 6.60
CA HIS A 388 -13.84 -16.10 7.34
C HIS A 388 -15.22 -15.45 7.36
N LYS A 389 -16.20 -16.06 6.72
CA LYS A 389 -17.55 -15.50 6.44
C LYS A 389 -18.29 -14.94 7.66
N ASP A 390 -18.03 -15.43 8.86
CA ASP A 390 -18.73 -15.02 10.09
C ASP A 390 -17.94 -14.06 10.97
N PHE A 391 -16.60 -13.93 10.75
CA PHE A 391 -15.74 -13.18 11.64
C PHE A 391 -14.85 -12.15 10.94
N PHE A 392 -14.30 -12.48 9.75
CA PHE A 392 -13.28 -11.69 9.09
C PHE A 392 -13.45 -11.76 7.56
N TYR A 393 -14.05 -10.74 6.98
CA TYR A 393 -14.45 -10.76 5.58
C TYR A 393 -14.48 -9.35 4.97
N THR A 394 -14.51 -9.29 3.65
CA THR A 394 -14.63 -8.02 2.91
C THR A 394 -16.10 -7.64 2.75
N VAL A 395 -16.42 -6.37 2.98
CA VAL A 395 -17.74 -5.77 2.73
C VAL A 395 -17.62 -4.57 1.81
N ILE A 396 -18.72 -4.29 1.09
CA ILE A 396 -18.85 -3.12 0.23
C ILE A 396 -19.87 -2.18 0.87
N ASP A 397 -19.48 -0.90 1.01
CA ASP A 397 -20.36 0.17 1.47
C ASP A 397 -20.29 1.35 0.50
N GLY A 398 -21.32 1.52 -0.28
CA GLY A 398 -21.31 2.42 -1.43
C GLY A 398 -20.27 2.00 -2.47
N THR A 399 -19.30 2.87 -2.73
CA THR A 399 -18.18 2.61 -3.64
C THR A 399 -16.91 2.11 -2.93
N ARG A 400 -16.96 1.90 -1.61
CA ARG A 400 -15.79 1.58 -0.78
C ARG A 400 -15.80 0.15 -0.30
N ARG A 401 -14.62 -0.47 -0.26
CA ARG A 401 -14.39 -1.77 0.35
C ARG A 401 -13.81 -1.61 1.74
N TRP A 402 -14.29 -2.46 2.64
CA TRP A 402 -13.89 -2.52 4.04
C TRP A 402 -13.60 -3.95 4.43
N VAL A 403 -12.77 -4.11 5.44
CA VAL A 403 -12.57 -5.40 6.11
C VAL A 403 -13.39 -5.39 7.39
N ALA A 404 -14.35 -6.29 7.48
CA ALA A 404 -15.21 -6.46 8.65
C ALA A 404 -14.55 -7.43 9.65
N TYR A 405 -14.53 -7.00 10.90
CA TYR A 405 -14.19 -7.80 12.08
C TYR A 405 -15.45 -7.92 12.93
N LYS A 406 -15.94 -9.13 13.14
CA LYS A 406 -17.16 -9.39 13.87
C LYS A 406 -16.94 -10.39 14.99
N THR A 407 -17.45 -10.08 16.21
CA THR A 407 -17.12 -10.84 17.41
C THR A 407 -18.33 -11.00 18.30
N PRO A 408 -18.77 -12.24 18.65
CA PRO A 408 -19.88 -12.47 19.55
C PRO A 408 -19.54 -12.09 21.01
N ASN A 409 -20.56 -11.96 21.90
CA ASN A 409 -20.36 -11.71 23.32
C ASN A 409 -19.73 -12.92 24.05
N SER A 410 -19.93 -14.11 23.54
CA SER A 410 -19.28 -15.32 24.04
C SER A 410 -18.90 -16.26 22.91
N GLY A 411 -17.79 -16.96 23.11
CA GLY A 411 -17.20 -17.92 22.19
C GLY A 411 -15.96 -18.51 22.85
N VAL A 412 -14.94 -18.83 22.09
CA VAL A 412 -13.66 -19.30 22.62
C VAL A 412 -12.77 -18.09 22.93
N THR A 413 -12.18 -18.05 24.10
CA THR A 413 -11.30 -16.97 24.55
C THR A 413 -9.85 -17.44 24.67
N SER A 414 -8.89 -16.52 24.66
CA SER A 414 -7.50 -16.83 25.05
C SER A 414 -7.48 -17.32 26.51
N PRO A 415 -6.46 -18.11 26.93
CA PRO A 415 -6.46 -18.79 28.25
C PRO A 415 -6.75 -17.88 29.45
N ASN A 416 -6.29 -16.65 29.44
CA ASN A 416 -6.44 -15.69 30.56
C ASN A 416 -7.44 -14.57 30.26
N SER A 417 -8.22 -14.66 29.17
CA SER A 417 -9.17 -13.63 28.77
C SER A 417 -10.60 -14.03 29.11
N SER A 418 -11.39 -13.06 29.53
CA SER A 418 -12.86 -13.20 29.71
C SER A 418 -13.63 -12.92 28.43
N ASN A 419 -12.98 -12.34 27.43
CA ASN A 419 -13.60 -11.68 26.30
C ASN A 419 -13.19 -12.31 24.97
N THR A 420 -14.15 -12.44 24.08
CA THR A 420 -13.94 -12.92 22.71
C THR A 420 -13.36 -11.84 21.83
N ARG A 421 -12.66 -12.25 20.79
CA ARG A 421 -12.03 -11.32 19.85
C ARG A 421 -11.97 -11.86 18.44
N THR A 422 -12.11 -10.98 17.47
CA THR A 422 -11.66 -11.15 16.11
C THR A 422 -10.64 -10.05 15.87
N GLU A 423 -9.38 -10.40 16.03
CA GLU A 423 -8.33 -9.40 16.21
C GLU A 423 -7.01 -9.84 15.57
N LEU A 424 -6.41 -8.93 14.80
CA LEU A 424 -5.07 -9.06 14.28
C LEU A 424 -4.05 -8.94 15.41
N HIS A 425 -2.96 -9.71 15.30
CA HIS A 425 -1.82 -9.70 16.17
C HIS A 425 -0.56 -9.50 15.31
N GLU A 426 0.19 -8.43 15.55
CA GLU A 426 1.46 -8.18 14.87
C GLU A 426 2.45 -9.32 15.13
N LYS A 427 3.11 -9.81 14.09
CA LYS A 427 4.12 -10.87 14.20
C LYS A 427 5.46 -10.36 14.76
N ARG A 428 5.71 -9.06 14.61
CA ARG A 428 6.91 -8.40 15.12
C ARG A 428 6.68 -7.97 16.56
N GLU A 429 7.68 -8.22 17.41
CA GLU A 429 7.78 -7.66 18.76
C GLU A 429 8.85 -6.57 18.80
N TRP A 430 8.66 -5.56 19.65
CA TRP A 430 9.55 -4.41 19.77
C TRP A 430 9.53 -3.86 21.21
N VAL A 431 10.64 -3.26 21.64
CA VAL A 431 10.72 -2.55 22.94
C VAL A 431 10.39 -1.06 22.74
N PRO A 432 9.85 -0.34 23.75
CA PRO A 432 9.49 1.08 23.61
C PRO A 432 10.62 1.99 23.12
N GLU A 433 11.86 1.65 23.42
CA GLU A 433 13.05 2.39 22.98
C GLU A 433 13.27 2.29 21.47
N GLU A 434 12.97 1.13 20.84
CA GLU A 434 12.97 0.94 19.39
C GLU A 434 11.73 1.57 18.79
N GLY A 435 10.58 1.31 19.40
CA GLY A 435 9.30 1.80 19.02
C GLY A 435 8.62 1.04 17.89
N GLY A 436 7.35 1.40 17.69
CA GLY A 436 6.48 0.88 16.67
C GLY A 436 5.42 1.89 16.29
N LYS A 437 4.82 1.71 15.12
CA LYS A 437 3.75 2.57 14.61
C LYS A 437 2.59 1.74 14.09
N LEU A 438 1.37 2.04 14.53
CA LEU A 438 0.12 1.48 14.05
C LEU A 438 -0.79 2.62 13.59
N THR A 439 -1.42 2.47 12.44
CA THR A 439 -2.50 3.36 12.00
C THR A 439 -3.75 2.56 11.66
N GLY A 440 -4.91 3.19 11.73
CA GLY A 440 -6.15 2.61 11.28
C GLY A 440 -7.17 3.69 10.91
N THR A 441 -7.91 3.45 9.81
CA THR A 441 -9.13 4.17 9.48
C THR A 441 -10.28 3.20 9.55
N CYS A 442 -11.24 3.48 10.41
CA CYS A 442 -12.30 2.54 10.77
C CYS A 442 -13.63 3.22 11.04
N LYS A 443 -14.67 2.38 11.13
CA LYS A 443 -15.97 2.72 11.67
C LYS A 443 -16.50 1.56 12.50
N VAL A 444 -17.09 1.87 13.65
CA VAL A 444 -17.77 0.87 14.47
C VAL A 444 -19.19 0.74 13.97
N MET A 445 -19.57 -0.46 13.53
CA MET A 445 -20.88 -0.71 12.95
C MET A 445 -21.87 -1.19 14.00
N HIS A 446 -21.39 -1.92 15.01
CA HIS A 446 -22.21 -2.46 16.08
C HIS A 446 -21.42 -2.66 17.37
N VAL A 447 -22.06 -2.45 18.50
CA VAL A 447 -21.63 -2.92 19.82
C VAL A 447 -22.80 -3.64 20.50
N SER A 448 -22.51 -4.55 21.42
CA SER A 448 -23.54 -5.31 22.12
C SER A 448 -24.66 -4.43 22.67
N THR A 449 -25.91 -4.87 22.48
CA THR A 449 -27.10 -4.19 22.99
C THR A 449 -27.55 -4.68 24.37
N SER A 450 -26.87 -5.71 24.91
CA SER A 450 -27.16 -6.27 26.25
C SER A 450 -25.96 -6.14 27.17
N GLY A 451 -26.17 -5.98 28.46
CA GLY A 451 -25.16 -5.81 29.49
C GLY A 451 -25.70 -5.03 30.69
N ASP A 452 -24.88 -4.88 31.71
CA ASP A 452 -25.16 -4.08 32.91
C ASP A 452 -24.56 -2.69 32.78
N ALA A 453 -25.34 -1.63 32.80
CA ALA A 453 -24.88 -0.26 32.61
C ALA A 453 -23.92 0.23 33.72
N ARG A 454 -23.94 -0.39 34.89
CA ARG A 454 -23.04 -0.08 36.00
C ARG A 454 -21.59 -0.57 35.74
N VAL A 455 -21.43 -1.49 34.80
CA VAL A 455 -20.13 -2.10 34.51
C VAL A 455 -19.37 -1.25 33.49
N ALA A 456 -18.13 -0.90 33.81
CA ALA A 456 -17.34 0.02 33.01
C ALA A 456 -17.09 -0.47 31.56
N SER A 457 -16.87 -1.76 31.35
CA SER A 457 -16.61 -2.36 30.04
C SER A 457 -17.88 -2.73 29.23
N SER A 458 -19.10 -2.62 29.83
CA SER A 458 -20.33 -2.94 29.11
C SER A 458 -20.52 -2.05 27.88
N PHE A 459 -21.11 -2.63 26.83
CA PHE A 459 -21.46 -1.94 25.58
C PHE A 459 -20.23 -1.37 24.84
N SER A 460 -19.03 -1.95 25.05
CA SER A 460 -17.80 -1.45 24.46
C SER A 460 -17.00 -2.52 23.72
N THR A 461 -16.14 -2.03 22.85
CA THR A 461 -15.18 -2.82 22.08
C THR A 461 -13.83 -2.12 22.04
N VAL A 462 -12.72 -2.88 22.05
CA VAL A 462 -11.38 -2.37 21.74
C VAL A 462 -11.14 -2.46 20.24
N VAL A 463 -10.69 -1.35 19.66
CA VAL A 463 -10.45 -1.15 18.22
C VAL A 463 -8.98 -1.41 17.87
N GLY A 464 -8.06 -1.06 18.75
CA GLY A 464 -6.64 -1.25 18.58
C GLY A 464 -5.91 -1.16 19.92
N GLN A 465 -4.75 -1.81 20.03
CA GLN A 465 -4.00 -1.83 21.28
C GLN A 465 -2.49 -2.06 21.06
N ILE A 466 -1.69 -1.65 22.04
CA ILE A 466 -0.36 -2.16 22.29
C ILE A 466 -0.49 -3.19 23.42
N HIS A 467 0.09 -4.37 23.22
CA HIS A 467 0.08 -5.45 24.20
C HIS A 467 1.52 -5.83 24.57
N SER A 468 1.80 -6.06 25.87
CA SER A 468 3.08 -6.60 26.30
C SER A 468 3.20 -8.08 25.94
N GLY A 469 4.38 -8.49 25.47
CA GLY A 469 4.72 -9.87 25.15
C GLY A 469 5.21 -10.68 26.34
N GLU A 470 5.42 -10.07 27.52
CA GLU A 470 6.14 -10.67 28.65
C GLU A 470 5.24 -11.13 29.79
N GLY A 471 4.06 -11.65 29.54
CA GLY A 471 3.28 -12.38 30.54
C GLY A 471 2.66 -11.55 31.68
N HIS A 472 2.79 -10.23 31.67
CA HIS A 472 2.15 -9.34 32.65
C HIS A 472 0.73 -8.93 32.25
N GLU A 473 0.24 -9.40 31.10
CA GLU A 473 -1.08 -9.07 30.50
C GLU A 473 -1.38 -7.57 30.46
N ASN A 474 -0.34 -6.77 30.33
CA ASN A 474 -0.44 -5.32 30.34
C ASN A 474 -0.63 -4.77 28.93
N GLU A 475 -1.49 -3.79 28.83
CA GLU A 475 -1.71 -3.06 27.60
C GLU A 475 -1.43 -1.57 27.80
N PRO A 476 -0.22 -1.09 27.41
CA PRO A 476 0.13 0.33 27.53
C PRO A 476 -0.80 1.25 26.74
N PHE A 477 -1.58 0.68 25.84
CA PHE A 477 -2.59 1.39 25.05
C PHE A 477 -3.74 0.48 24.67
N LYS A 478 -4.98 0.92 24.93
CA LYS A 478 -6.21 0.36 24.36
C LYS A 478 -7.09 1.48 23.86
N LEU A 479 -7.53 1.40 22.62
CA LEU A 479 -8.50 2.32 22.03
C LEU A 479 -9.89 1.69 22.08
N PHE A 480 -10.81 2.33 22.78
CA PHE A 480 -12.19 1.87 22.96
C PHE A 480 -13.19 2.70 22.18
N TYR A 481 -14.27 2.02 21.78
CA TYR A 481 -15.54 2.63 21.44
C TYR A 481 -16.62 2.05 22.38
N LYS A 482 -17.45 2.90 22.96
CA LYS A 482 -18.56 2.52 23.87
C LYS A 482 -19.82 3.27 23.53
N LYS A 483 -20.96 2.54 23.40
CA LYS A 483 -22.26 3.17 23.12
C LYS A 483 -23.37 2.46 23.89
N PHE A 484 -24.03 3.19 24.77
CA PHE A 484 -25.17 2.66 25.50
C PHE A 484 -26.39 2.44 24.59
N PRO A 485 -27.25 1.43 24.89
CA PRO A 485 -28.53 1.24 24.21
C PRO A 485 -29.40 2.51 24.23
N GLY A 486 -30.05 2.79 23.12
CA GLY A 486 -30.89 3.99 22.96
C GLY A 486 -30.12 5.27 22.60
N HIS A 487 -28.83 5.35 22.80
CA HIS A 487 -28.01 6.49 22.35
C HIS A 487 -27.83 6.44 20.82
N THR A 488 -27.74 7.59 20.19
CA THR A 488 -27.40 7.74 18.76
C THR A 488 -25.87 7.82 18.57
N LYS A 489 -25.16 8.34 19.57
CA LYS A 489 -23.71 8.50 19.60
C LYS A 489 -23.07 7.66 20.68
N GLY A 490 -21.86 7.20 20.43
CA GLY A 490 -20.98 6.55 21.41
C GLY A 490 -19.77 7.42 21.72
N SER A 491 -18.96 6.95 22.66
CA SER A 491 -17.72 7.62 23.08
C SER A 491 -16.52 6.88 22.57
N VAL A 492 -15.48 7.61 22.15
CA VAL A 492 -14.16 7.10 21.85
C VAL A 492 -13.19 7.56 22.94
N PHE A 493 -12.49 6.64 23.56
CA PHE A 493 -11.53 6.93 24.61
C PHE A 493 -10.36 5.93 24.55
N TRP A 494 -9.25 6.27 25.17
CA TRP A 494 -8.12 5.36 25.29
C TRP A 494 -7.75 5.14 26.73
N ASN A 495 -7.27 3.91 27.02
CA ASN A 495 -6.78 3.55 28.33
C ASN A 495 -5.27 3.31 28.27
N TYR A 496 -4.60 3.76 29.34
CA TYR A 496 -3.26 3.34 29.74
C TYR A 496 -3.38 2.43 30.96
N GLU A 497 -2.80 1.26 30.87
CA GLU A 497 -2.83 0.30 31.94
C GLU A 497 -1.69 0.54 32.94
N ILE A 498 -2.02 0.56 34.21
CA ILE A 498 -1.08 0.65 35.30
C ILE A 498 -1.05 -0.70 36.00
N ASN A 499 0.14 -1.25 36.25
CA ASN A 499 0.29 -2.48 37.00
C ASN A 499 1.38 -2.38 38.06
N THR A 500 1.17 -3.08 39.20
CA THR A 500 2.18 -3.18 40.23
C THR A 500 3.32 -4.11 39.77
N ALA A 501 4.55 -3.71 40.01
CA ALA A 501 5.70 -4.51 39.67
C ALA A 501 5.60 -5.94 40.28
N GLY A 502 5.65 -6.94 39.40
CA GLY A 502 5.98 -8.31 39.75
C GLY A 502 4.89 -9.35 39.82
N GLU A 503 3.57 -9.07 39.65
CA GLU A 503 2.56 -10.16 39.60
C GLU A 503 1.23 -9.82 38.92
N ASP A 504 0.74 -10.79 38.19
CA ASP A 504 -0.61 -11.12 37.67
C ASP A 504 -1.73 -10.11 37.90
N ASN A 505 -1.70 -8.94 37.31
CA ASN A 505 -2.81 -7.96 37.30
C ASN A 505 -3.49 -7.67 38.68
N ALA A 506 -2.91 -8.14 39.79
CA ALA A 506 -3.52 -7.99 41.11
C ALA A 506 -3.61 -6.54 41.57
N GLY A 507 -2.71 -5.71 41.09
CA GLY A 507 -2.65 -4.28 41.40
C GLY A 507 -2.93 -3.38 40.21
N ARG A 508 -3.68 -3.86 39.25
CA ARG A 508 -3.94 -3.15 37.98
C ARG A 508 -4.97 -2.02 38.11
N TRP A 509 -4.70 -0.92 37.41
CA TRP A 509 -5.62 0.17 37.15
C TRP A 509 -5.58 0.52 35.68
N ASP A 510 -6.77 0.82 35.10
CA ASP A 510 -6.89 1.39 33.76
C ASP A 510 -7.11 2.90 33.86
N PHE A 511 -6.19 3.64 33.30
CA PHE A 511 -6.22 5.09 33.21
C PHE A 511 -6.95 5.51 31.94
N SER A 512 -8.15 6.06 32.06
CA SER A 512 -9.00 6.34 30.92
C SER A 512 -9.03 7.83 30.56
N THR A 513 -8.87 8.12 29.28
CA THR A 513 -8.88 9.48 28.73
C THR A 513 -9.85 9.57 27.56
N ALA A 514 -10.83 10.47 27.67
CA ALA A 514 -11.79 10.70 26.57
C ALA A 514 -11.08 11.35 25.36
N ILE A 515 -11.42 10.88 24.17
CA ILE A 515 -11.07 11.50 22.88
C ILE A 515 -12.26 12.31 22.40
N TRP A 516 -13.39 11.64 22.19
CA TRP A 516 -14.68 12.23 21.87
C TRP A 516 -15.76 11.56 22.73
N GLY A 517 -16.52 12.34 23.47
CA GLY A 517 -17.53 11.87 24.41
C GLY A 517 -16.98 11.63 25.81
N HIS A 518 -17.37 10.53 26.42
CA HIS A 518 -17.05 10.15 27.79
C HIS A 518 -15.84 9.20 27.87
N ASP A 519 -15.22 9.14 29.02
CA ASP A 519 -14.22 8.13 29.36
C ASP A 519 -14.88 6.85 29.90
N MET A 520 -14.06 5.83 30.21
CA MET A 520 -14.51 4.54 30.73
C MET A 520 -15.25 4.65 32.07
N ALA A 521 -14.93 5.65 32.90
CA ALA A 521 -15.47 5.81 34.23
C ALA A 521 -16.95 6.23 34.24
N VAL A 522 -17.47 6.72 33.12
CA VAL A 522 -18.88 7.08 33.01
C VAL A 522 -19.72 5.83 32.81
N VAL A 523 -20.49 5.52 33.85
CA VAL A 523 -21.36 4.31 33.95
C VAL A 523 -22.74 4.70 34.42
N GLY A 524 -23.70 3.78 34.28
CA GLY A 524 -25.07 3.92 34.80
C GLY A 524 -25.12 3.82 36.31
N ILE A 525 -26.18 4.34 36.91
CA ILE A 525 -26.41 4.25 38.34
C ILE A 525 -27.18 2.98 38.71
N ALA A 526 -27.90 2.39 37.73
CA ALA A 526 -28.58 1.09 37.84
C ALA A 526 -28.36 0.28 36.56
N LYS A 527 -28.68 -1.01 36.57
CA LYS A 527 -28.41 -1.95 35.47
C LYS A 527 -28.89 -1.45 34.09
N ASP A 528 -30.08 -0.85 34.06
CA ASP A 528 -30.72 -0.38 32.83
C ASP A 528 -30.90 1.16 32.81
N ASP A 529 -30.15 1.87 33.66
CA ASP A 529 -30.17 3.33 33.73
C ASP A 529 -28.89 3.87 33.10
N TYR A 530 -29.00 4.42 31.91
CA TYR A 530 -27.88 4.84 31.10
C TYR A 530 -27.50 6.30 31.38
N PRO A 531 -26.19 6.65 31.34
CA PRO A 531 -25.75 8.05 31.45
C PRO A 531 -26.32 8.89 30.30
N THR A 532 -26.21 10.23 30.43
CA THR A 532 -26.54 11.14 29.36
C THR A 532 -25.72 10.86 28.10
N GLU A 533 -26.36 10.90 26.93
CA GLU A 533 -25.68 10.77 25.64
C GLU A 533 -24.57 11.83 25.48
N PRO A 534 -23.36 11.47 25.01
CA PRO A 534 -22.28 12.45 24.81
C PRO A 534 -22.62 13.43 23.68
N GLU A 535 -22.41 14.74 23.92
CA GLU A 535 -22.70 15.78 22.92
C GLU A 535 -21.76 15.69 21.70
N ASP A 536 -20.48 15.41 21.93
CA ASP A 536 -19.41 15.30 20.92
C ASP A 536 -19.03 13.84 20.60
N GLY A 537 -19.92 12.88 20.81
CA GLY A 537 -19.66 11.47 20.53
C GLY A 537 -19.73 11.12 19.04
N ILE A 538 -19.17 9.97 18.70
CA ILE A 538 -19.14 9.38 17.35
C ILE A 538 -20.34 8.43 17.16
N LYS A 539 -21.03 8.52 16.02
CA LYS A 539 -22.16 7.62 15.68
C LYS A 539 -21.64 6.26 15.21
N LEU A 540 -22.49 5.22 15.33
CA LEU A 540 -22.24 3.96 14.61
C LEU A 540 -22.21 4.24 13.10
N GLY A 541 -21.25 3.62 12.40
CA GLY A 541 -21.01 3.85 10.97
C GLY A 541 -20.28 5.14 10.62
N GLU A 542 -20.03 6.03 11.58
CA GLU A 542 -19.22 7.23 11.39
C GLU A 542 -17.72 6.87 11.37
N GLU A 543 -17.00 7.44 10.40
CA GLU A 543 -15.60 7.16 10.18
C GLU A 543 -14.69 7.99 11.07
N PHE A 544 -13.67 7.34 11.62
CA PHE A 544 -12.55 8.01 12.28
C PHE A 544 -11.24 7.27 12.03
N SER A 545 -10.13 7.96 12.23
CA SER A 545 -8.79 7.37 12.08
C SER A 545 -7.93 7.65 13.31
N TYR A 546 -6.95 6.78 13.52
CA TYR A 546 -5.99 6.92 14.59
C TYR A 546 -4.59 6.55 14.15
N GLU A 547 -3.62 7.17 14.79
CA GLU A 547 -2.20 6.87 14.73
C GLU A 547 -1.68 6.66 16.15
N VAL A 548 -1.03 5.53 16.38
CA VAL A 548 -0.25 5.22 17.59
C VAL A 548 1.20 5.11 17.15
N ASN A 549 2.03 6.04 17.57
CA ASN A 549 3.44 6.10 17.19
C ASN A 549 4.32 6.12 18.44
N VAL A 550 5.02 5.02 18.71
CA VAL A 550 6.02 4.97 19.78
C VAL A 550 7.38 5.22 19.18
N TYR A 551 8.04 6.29 19.64
CA TYR A 551 9.36 6.66 19.17
C TYR A 551 10.26 7.04 20.33
N LYS A 552 11.39 6.34 20.50
CA LYS A 552 12.34 6.53 21.59
C LYS A 552 11.69 6.55 22.98
N GLY A 553 10.78 5.60 23.22
CA GLY A 553 10.11 5.42 24.50
C GLY A 553 8.93 6.35 24.78
N ILE A 554 8.61 7.27 23.88
CA ILE A 554 7.44 8.14 24.00
C ILE A 554 6.36 7.69 23.01
N MET A 555 5.16 7.47 23.50
CA MET A 555 3.97 7.19 22.70
C MET A 555 3.28 8.51 22.32
N TYR A 556 3.08 8.72 21.04
CA TYR A 556 2.34 9.84 20.44
C TYR A 556 1.06 9.29 19.83
N LEU A 557 -0.07 9.84 20.23
CA LEU A 557 -1.39 9.44 19.77
C LEU A 557 -2.02 10.59 18.98
N THR A 558 -2.61 10.27 17.83
CA THR A 558 -3.37 11.23 17.03
C THR A 558 -4.69 10.60 16.60
N PHE A 559 -5.80 11.29 16.83
CA PHE A 559 -7.14 10.86 16.47
C PHE A 559 -7.81 11.92 15.59
N LYS A 560 -8.41 11.49 14.48
CA LYS A 560 -9.06 12.37 13.50
C LYS A 560 -10.43 11.82 13.11
N SER A 561 -11.39 12.68 12.93
CA SER A 561 -12.68 12.42 12.30
C SER A 561 -13.08 13.61 11.44
N PRO A 562 -13.79 13.40 10.31
CA PRO A 562 -14.28 14.51 9.48
C PRO A 562 -15.16 15.51 10.23
N SER A 563 -15.88 15.06 11.26
CA SER A 563 -16.88 15.84 12.01
C SER A 563 -16.40 16.34 13.36
N HIS A 564 -15.18 15.99 13.79
CA HIS A 564 -14.67 16.29 15.12
C HIS A 564 -13.27 16.89 15.07
N GLU A 565 -12.95 17.67 16.09
CA GLU A 565 -11.61 18.24 16.24
C GLU A 565 -10.56 17.13 16.41
N THR A 566 -9.42 17.29 15.74
CA THR A 566 -8.26 16.41 15.91
C THR A 566 -7.78 16.45 17.35
N LYS A 567 -7.59 15.27 17.97
CA LYS A 567 -7.06 15.12 19.33
C LYS A 567 -5.69 14.45 19.30
N THR A 568 -4.77 14.96 20.12
CA THR A 568 -3.42 14.41 20.28
C THR A 568 -3.09 14.23 21.75
N PHE A 569 -2.36 13.14 22.04
CA PHE A 569 -1.90 12.84 23.41
C PHE A 569 -0.46 12.31 23.36
N THR A 570 0.22 12.37 24.49
CA THR A 570 1.55 11.78 24.66
C THR A 570 1.62 11.02 25.97
N LYS A 571 2.37 9.91 25.98
CA LYS A 571 2.66 9.14 27.20
C LYS A 571 4.08 8.60 27.16
N ASN A 572 4.82 8.79 28.26
CA ASN A 572 6.13 8.19 28.44
C ASN A 572 5.97 6.71 28.82
N LEU A 573 6.53 5.80 28.01
CA LEU A 573 6.49 4.34 28.26
C LEU A 573 7.74 3.80 28.94
N ILE A 574 8.75 4.63 29.21
CA ILE A 574 10.01 4.19 29.83
C ILE A 574 10.28 4.85 31.20
N SER A 575 9.37 5.71 31.63
CA SER A 575 9.43 6.37 32.95
C SER A 575 8.02 6.65 33.44
N SER A 576 7.72 6.26 34.66
CA SER A 576 6.39 6.32 35.23
C SER A 576 6.08 7.65 35.93
N GLU A 577 4.84 8.10 35.80
CA GLU A 577 4.27 9.27 36.53
C GLU A 577 3.56 8.83 37.81
N TYR A 578 3.09 7.58 37.90
CA TYR A 578 2.19 7.10 38.95
C TYR A 578 2.87 6.02 39.81
N VAL A 579 4.03 6.37 40.38
CA VAL A 579 4.83 5.42 41.16
C VAL A 579 4.19 5.10 42.51
N ASN A 580 3.41 6.03 43.06
CA ASN A 580 2.71 5.84 44.32
C ASN A 580 1.20 5.86 44.15
N LYS A 581 0.45 5.11 44.93
CA LYS A 581 -1.01 5.11 44.96
C LYS A 581 -1.62 6.52 45.14
N SER A 582 -0.93 7.38 45.90
CA SER A 582 -1.34 8.78 46.07
C SER A 582 -1.36 9.60 44.76
N ASP A 583 -0.59 9.18 43.77
CA ASP A 583 -0.43 9.89 42.51
C ASP A 583 -1.56 9.54 41.51
N LEU A 584 -2.33 8.47 41.79
CA LEU A 584 -3.45 8.04 40.95
C LEU A 584 -4.61 9.05 41.04
N PRO A 585 -5.23 9.45 39.89
CA PRO A 585 -6.41 10.29 39.88
C PRO A 585 -7.60 9.70 40.66
N GLU A 586 -8.38 10.53 41.30
CA GLU A 586 -9.52 10.14 42.12
C GLU A 586 -10.60 9.37 41.32
N GLN A 587 -10.78 9.70 40.03
CA GLN A 587 -11.71 8.97 39.17
C GLN A 587 -11.32 7.50 38.99
N VAL A 588 -10.02 7.21 38.84
CA VAL A 588 -9.50 5.84 38.70
C VAL A 588 -9.66 5.10 40.02
N LYS A 589 -9.25 5.72 41.14
CA LYS A 589 -9.43 5.16 42.48
C LYS A 589 -10.90 4.81 42.77
N LYS A 590 -11.81 5.71 42.40
CA LYS A 590 -13.24 5.50 42.61
C LYS A 590 -13.79 4.32 41.79
N LEU A 591 -13.35 4.17 40.53
CA LEU A 591 -13.83 3.11 39.65
C LEU A 591 -13.31 1.74 40.05
N PHE A 592 -12.02 1.62 40.37
CA PHE A 592 -11.35 0.35 40.61
C PHE A 592 -11.24 -0.01 42.12
N GLY A 593 -11.33 0.97 43.01
CA GLY A 593 -11.15 0.80 44.46
C GLY A 593 -11.98 -0.30 45.09
N PRO A 594 -13.28 -0.51 44.75
CA PRO A 594 -14.08 -1.58 45.35
C PRO A 594 -13.59 -2.99 45.01
N LEU A 595 -12.80 -3.16 43.96
CA LEU A 595 -12.35 -4.45 43.46
C LEU A 595 -10.97 -4.85 43.98
N GLY A 596 -10.36 -4.04 44.86
CA GLY A 596 -9.02 -4.30 45.40
C GLY A 596 -7.90 -4.18 44.36
N GLN A 597 -8.17 -3.64 43.19
CA GLN A 597 -7.16 -3.32 42.17
C GLN A 597 -6.45 -2.04 42.57
N ASP A 598 -5.32 -2.18 43.21
CA ASP A 598 -4.63 -1.18 44.01
C ASP A 598 -3.19 -0.98 43.48
N GLY A 599 -3.05 -0.93 42.18
CA GLY A 599 -1.77 -0.89 41.51
C GLY A 599 -1.12 0.49 41.48
N THR A 600 0.17 0.46 41.24
CA THR A 600 0.99 1.62 40.89
C THR A 600 1.88 1.24 39.72
N GLU A 601 2.32 2.22 38.93
CA GLU A 601 3.28 1.94 37.87
C GLU A 601 4.62 1.49 38.45
N ARG A 602 5.31 0.61 37.76
CA ARG A 602 6.73 0.39 37.96
C ARG A 602 7.51 1.66 37.60
N ALA A 603 8.56 2.01 38.35
CA ALA A 603 9.33 3.24 38.10
C ALA A 603 9.85 3.35 36.63
N ILE A 604 10.14 2.20 36.02
CA ILE A 604 10.62 2.08 34.66
C ILE A 604 9.48 1.89 33.61
N ALA A 605 8.23 1.91 34.08
CA ALA A 605 7.05 1.64 33.22
C ALA A 605 7.23 0.37 32.35
N TYR A 606 7.22 0.50 31.02
CA TYR A 606 7.41 -0.61 30.08
C TYR A 606 8.82 -0.67 29.46
N LYS A 607 9.80 0.01 30.06
CA LYS A 607 11.17 0.05 29.55
C LYS A 607 11.75 -1.35 29.42
N GLY A 608 12.24 -1.69 28.21
CA GLY A 608 12.85 -2.98 27.91
C GLY A 608 11.84 -4.12 27.74
N GLU A 609 10.53 -3.89 27.89
CA GLU A 609 9.51 -4.92 27.66
C GLU A 609 9.18 -5.06 26.18
N LEU A 610 9.04 -6.31 25.73
CA LEU A 610 8.56 -6.60 24.39
C LEU A 610 7.08 -6.25 24.25
N ASN A 611 6.75 -5.55 23.21
CA ASN A 611 5.39 -5.13 22.87
C ASN A 611 5.08 -5.46 21.40
N TYR A 612 3.80 -5.58 21.09
CA TYR A 612 3.30 -5.74 19.73
C TYR A 612 1.94 -5.09 19.57
N PHE A 613 1.56 -4.75 18.34
CA PHE A 613 0.26 -4.18 18.06
C PHE A 613 -0.81 -5.24 17.83
N LYS A 614 -2.04 -4.89 18.21
CA LYS A 614 -3.25 -5.60 17.83
C LYS A 614 -4.28 -4.63 17.27
N GLN A 615 -5.14 -5.10 16.35
CA GLN A 615 -6.18 -4.32 15.71
C GLN A 615 -7.34 -5.20 15.29
N GLY A 616 -8.57 -4.76 15.50
CA GLY A 616 -9.75 -5.52 15.12
C GLY A 616 -10.97 -5.22 16.00
N ALA A 617 -11.75 -6.25 16.32
CA ALA A 617 -12.91 -6.18 17.19
C ALA A 617 -12.67 -7.06 18.44
N TYR A 618 -12.12 -6.47 19.49
CA TYR A 618 -12.00 -7.14 20.78
C TYR A 618 -13.20 -6.76 21.65
N ASN A 619 -14.21 -7.63 21.67
CA ASN A 619 -15.45 -7.39 22.37
C ASN A 619 -15.25 -7.36 23.88
N GLN A 620 -15.61 -6.27 24.54
CA GLN A 620 -15.48 -6.13 25.97
C GLN A 620 -16.75 -6.54 26.72
N THR A 621 -17.80 -6.83 25.99
CA THR A 621 -19.08 -7.29 26.55
C THR A 621 -19.12 -8.82 26.61
N ASN A 622 -19.45 -9.39 27.75
CA ASN A 622 -19.44 -10.83 28.03
C ASN A 622 -20.56 -11.26 28.98
N GLY A 623 -20.81 -12.57 29.08
CA GLY A 623 -21.87 -13.13 29.91
C GLY A 623 -21.49 -13.39 31.38
N LYS A 624 -20.31 -12.95 31.84
CA LYS A 624 -19.87 -13.17 33.23
C LYS A 624 -20.62 -12.30 34.20
N ASN A 625 -20.80 -12.84 35.44
CA ASN A 625 -21.60 -12.21 36.48
C ASN A 625 -20.99 -10.88 36.96
N PRO A 626 -21.67 -9.74 36.84
CA PRO A 626 -21.22 -8.43 37.30
C PRO A 626 -20.85 -8.36 38.78
N ASP A 627 -21.50 -9.14 39.64
CA ASP A 627 -21.28 -9.15 41.09
C ASP A 627 -19.89 -9.67 41.44
N GLU A 628 -19.21 -10.38 40.51
CA GLU A 628 -17.84 -10.85 40.71
C GLU A 628 -16.80 -9.80 40.33
N ASN A 629 -17.11 -8.96 39.35
CA ASN A 629 -16.22 -7.90 38.88
C ASN A 629 -17.00 -6.82 38.13
N MET A 630 -17.30 -5.71 38.80
CA MET A 630 -18.07 -4.58 38.26
C MET A 630 -17.32 -3.74 37.20
N VAL A 631 -16.10 -4.09 36.86
CA VAL A 631 -15.35 -3.42 35.77
C VAL A 631 -15.42 -4.23 34.48
N TRP A 632 -15.24 -5.56 34.56
CA TRP A 632 -14.98 -6.43 33.41
C TRP A 632 -16.05 -7.50 33.14
N HIS A 633 -16.95 -7.80 34.10
CA HIS A 633 -18.02 -8.79 33.94
C HIS A 633 -19.33 -8.11 33.67
N THR A 634 -19.86 -8.23 32.47
CA THR A 634 -20.93 -7.35 31.99
C THR A 634 -22.36 -7.95 32.08
N GLY A 635 -22.46 -9.23 32.40
CA GLY A 635 -23.78 -9.90 32.52
C GLY A 635 -24.62 -9.86 31.26
N ALA A 636 -23.96 -9.77 30.09
CA ALA A 636 -24.65 -9.68 28.82
C ALA A 636 -25.27 -11.01 28.39
N GLU A 637 -26.27 -10.92 27.51
CA GLU A 637 -26.88 -12.12 26.91
C GLU A 637 -25.89 -12.80 25.93
N THR A 638 -25.78 -14.12 26.05
CA THR A 638 -24.86 -14.95 25.24
C THR A 638 -25.56 -16.10 24.52
N TYR A 639 -26.83 -16.27 24.73
CA TYR A 639 -27.65 -17.35 24.12
C TYR A 639 -27.01 -18.74 24.25
N GLY A 640 -26.35 -19.00 25.39
CA GLY A 640 -25.69 -20.27 25.65
C GLY A 640 -24.49 -20.55 24.73
N GLY A 641 -23.90 -19.52 24.13
CA GLY A 641 -22.75 -19.62 23.20
C GLY A 641 -23.15 -19.82 21.73
N ASP A 642 -24.43 -19.83 21.40
CA ASP A 642 -24.91 -19.92 20.01
C ASP A 642 -24.57 -18.63 19.25
N ILE A 643 -23.58 -18.67 18.40
CA ILE A 643 -23.05 -17.50 17.66
C ILE A 643 -24.10 -16.91 16.72
N ALA A 644 -24.87 -17.75 16.02
CA ALA A 644 -25.89 -17.27 15.09
C ALA A 644 -27.00 -16.50 15.84
N LYS A 645 -27.46 -17.01 16.99
CA LYS A 645 -28.42 -16.31 17.84
C LYS A 645 -27.86 -15.04 18.45
N GLN A 646 -26.61 -15.02 18.83
CA GLN A 646 -25.94 -13.79 19.28
C GLN A 646 -25.98 -12.72 18.21
N TYR A 647 -25.64 -13.06 16.95
CA TYR A 647 -25.67 -12.14 15.82
C TYR A 647 -27.08 -11.65 15.48
N GLU A 648 -28.06 -12.55 15.48
CA GLU A 648 -29.46 -12.22 15.25
C GLU A 648 -30.02 -11.22 16.28
N ASN A 649 -29.58 -11.31 17.54
CA ASN A 649 -30.14 -10.54 18.66
C ASN A 649 -29.24 -9.39 19.14
N GLY A 650 -28.20 -9.00 18.38
CA GLY A 650 -27.35 -7.86 18.70
C GLY A 650 -26.37 -8.08 19.84
N SER A 651 -26.06 -9.36 20.20
CA SER A 651 -25.08 -9.72 21.22
C SER A 651 -23.68 -9.93 20.62
N PHE A 652 -23.15 -8.89 19.96
CA PHE A 652 -21.86 -8.90 19.28
C PHE A 652 -21.29 -7.50 19.12
N THR A 653 -20.07 -7.40 18.66
CA THR A 653 -19.44 -6.17 18.14
C THR A 653 -18.99 -6.35 16.70
N GLU A 654 -19.03 -5.28 15.91
CA GLU A 654 -18.57 -5.28 14.51
C GLU A 654 -17.86 -3.97 14.19
N ILE A 655 -16.64 -4.08 13.66
CA ILE A 655 -15.81 -2.94 13.28
C ILE A 655 -15.33 -3.17 11.84
N TRP A 656 -15.41 -2.14 11.03
CA TRP A 656 -14.90 -2.16 9.66
C TRP A 656 -13.66 -1.29 9.53
N PHE A 657 -12.60 -1.84 8.94
CA PHE A 657 -11.37 -1.13 8.61
C PHE A 657 -11.20 -1.04 7.09
N ARG A 658 -10.76 0.08 6.59
CA ARG A 658 -10.35 0.24 5.18
C ARG A 658 -8.88 0.54 5.00
N GLU A 659 -8.22 0.98 6.03
CA GLU A 659 -6.79 1.25 6.08
C GLU A 659 -6.23 0.79 7.41
N ALA A 660 -5.08 0.16 7.34
CA ALA A 660 -4.27 -0.16 8.50
C ALA A 660 -2.83 -0.26 8.04
N THR A 661 -1.91 0.28 8.83
CA THR A 661 -0.47 0.11 8.59
C THR A 661 0.22 -0.24 9.89
N VAL A 662 1.27 -1.04 9.80
CA VAL A 662 2.13 -1.35 10.94
C VAL A 662 3.60 -1.30 10.52
N GLY A 663 4.45 -0.77 11.39
CA GLY A 663 5.88 -0.65 11.10
C GLY A 663 6.69 -0.08 12.26
N PRO A 664 7.96 0.29 12.02
CA PRO A 664 8.79 0.93 13.04
C PRO A 664 8.27 2.32 13.42
N GLY A 665 8.58 2.75 14.66
CA GLY A 665 8.28 4.10 15.14
C GLY A 665 9.02 5.18 14.33
N THR A 666 8.38 6.33 14.14
CA THR A 666 8.92 7.45 13.37
C THR A 666 9.04 8.70 14.24
N PRO A 667 9.98 9.64 13.95
CA PRO A 667 10.00 10.93 14.64
C PRO A 667 8.61 11.59 14.61
N PRO A 668 8.12 12.17 15.72
CA PRO A 668 6.88 12.91 15.72
C PRO A 668 7.00 14.13 14.79
N LYS A 669 5.90 14.44 14.08
CA LYS A 669 5.83 15.60 13.19
C LYS A 669 5.68 16.90 13.96
#